data_766b6e672856e4499137f2e709ecd468
#
_entry.id   766b6e672856e4499137f2e709ecd468
#
_cell.length_a   1.000
_cell.length_b   1.000
_cell.length_c   1.000
_cell.angle_alpha   90.00
_cell.angle_beta   90.00
_cell.angle_gamma   90.00
#
_symmetry.space_group_name_H-M   'P 1'
#
loop_
_entity.id
_entity.type
_entity.pdbx_description
1 polymer ?
#
loop_
_entity_poly.entity_id
_entity_poly.type
_entity_poly.pdbx_seq_one_letter_code
_entity_poly.pdbx_strand_id
1 'polypeptide(L)'
;MAEEVVPGDLEIADELIAERRTEKPGETPEDMTPWQRPITGWIDLINDWAGKILCLLMVPLIGVVVIEVFSRNAFGIMAGYGWDDTARALGLGPTMFAYDISRMIAGVLFMGAAGYGLMRGVHIRADFLYRSWSNKTQATVDAALYMAFFIPSMLFFTIIAVQYWEIAYRTGETAFDSPWEPLLWPARLAMPVGGLLLLLQGFPELFRAFHKMGKERERYFVRALPVYFIALLWVVMAVFYPGVTPGGEWFNDIMSARPNLSKPTIGLIMLAAMIFVIFIGFPISFTLIFLAFVFGIWGSNFKLTTLLMTLNTNSTMLNDQLMAVPLFILMGIVMEAAGLMERLFSSIQMIMSRVRGALYIAVLIVATIFAAATGIVGASVTLLGIMAGATMNRSGYNVQLAAGTITAGGTLGILIPPSIMLIVMGPVLEVSTLDLFRGAFIPGALLATLYLVYTLGRCWLNPELGPVLSDEDQPKTSDFYGAEVALIALGVLTICRVFGLGIGGNFGGVLPFGGLIVVGGVLLLAHRSYRNLMALRVAVPLAILFHGYMVVANWAGGFPIVSVVLFAFMILLGVLAMPIYRSDAESRFEFSNLWDEFFAGLMPPTILISFALGSILLGFATPAEAAAMGAFGSILLSIGYRKFTMSGFFESLIKALEITVLIMFLVAASNFFGAEFSNLGTPKMMTEMLLGLDMSPYLILLMVMALIFVLGWPLEWVPIVLIVVPVLLPTVVALDIHGLNRYDLMVWFGILVAVNLQTAWLSPPVALSAYFLKGVVPDWDLKDIYLGMMQFMLIQLIGLTLIFIFPQIVLWMPNQVFGQ
;
A
#
# COMPACT_ATOMS: atom_id res chain seq x y z
N MET A 1 16.18 21.56 -27.39
CA MET A 1 17.21 22.19 -26.57
C MET A 1 17.28 21.35 -25.31
N ALA A 2 18.26 20.49 -25.20
CA ALA A 2 18.56 19.79 -23.96
C ALA A 2 19.39 20.76 -23.13
N GLU A 3 18.82 21.25 -22.02
CA GLU A 3 19.62 21.93 -21.01
C GLU A 3 20.61 20.93 -20.45
N GLU A 4 21.88 21.25 -20.58
CA GLU A 4 22.97 20.53 -19.91
C GLU A 4 22.71 20.56 -18.40
N VAL A 5 22.42 19.39 -17.82
CA VAL A 5 22.40 19.21 -16.36
C VAL A 5 23.83 19.49 -15.88
N VAL A 6 23.99 20.52 -15.07
CA VAL A 6 25.30 20.93 -14.55
C VAL A 6 25.84 19.79 -13.66
N PRO A 7 27.08 19.33 -13.87
CA PRO A 7 27.67 18.22 -13.11
C PRO A 7 27.63 18.37 -11.58
N GLY A 8 27.57 19.59 -11.08
CA GLY A 8 27.50 19.89 -9.64
C GLY A 8 26.18 19.45 -8.95
N ASP A 9 25.07 19.36 -9.68
CA ASP A 9 23.77 18.99 -9.08
C ASP A 9 23.70 17.48 -8.76
N LEU A 10 24.48 16.65 -9.46
CA LEU A 10 24.56 15.21 -9.22
C LEU A 10 25.48 14.89 -8.03
N GLU A 11 26.58 15.62 -7.86
CA GLU A 11 27.46 15.49 -6.68
C GLU A 11 26.73 15.92 -5.40
N ILE A 12 25.96 17.00 -5.45
CA ILE A 12 25.14 17.47 -4.32
C ILE A 12 24.06 16.42 -3.95
N ALA A 13 23.47 15.72 -4.92
CA ALA A 13 22.51 14.67 -4.64
C ALA A 13 23.16 13.45 -3.97
N ASP A 14 24.35 13.04 -4.39
CA ASP A 14 25.08 11.92 -3.81
C ASP A 14 25.62 12.26 -2.40
N GLU A 15 26.06 13.49 -2.14
CA GLU A 15 26.43 13.97 -0.81
C GLU A 15 25.22 14.01 0.14
N LEU A 16 24.06 14.50 -0.31
CA LEU A 16 22.83 14.53 0.47
C LEU A 16 22.31 13.13 0.82
N ILE A 17 22.47 12.17 -0.07
CA ILE A 17 22.12 10.76 0.17
C ILE A 17 23.06 10.14 1.21
N ALA A 18 24.36 10.46 1.13
CA ALA A 18 25.36 10.00 2.09
C ALA A 18 25.15 10.62 3.47
N GLU A 19 24.85 11.93 3.55
CA GLU A 19 24.58 12.66 4.79
C GLU A 19 23.31 12.14 5.51
N ARG A 20 22.25 11.82 4.76
CA ARG A 20 21.04 11.21 5.33
C ARG A 20 21.23 9.79 5.84
N ARG A 21 22.22 9.04 5.34
CA ARG A 21 22.57 7.71 5.88
C ARG A 21 23.24 7.78 7.24
N THR A 22 23.87 8.92 7.57
CA THR A 22 24.57 9.12 8.84
C THR A 22 23.69 9.70 9.94
N GLU A 23 22.60 10.42 9.61
CA GLU A 23 21.66 10.94 10.60
C GLU A 23 20.59 9.89 10.94
N LYS A 24 20.67 9.31 12.13
CA LYS A 24 19.57 8.50 12.67
C LYS A 24 18.46 9.42 13.18
N PRO A 25 17.21 9.28 12.69
CA PRO A 25 16.09 10.03 13.23
C PRO A 25 15.95 9.78 14.74
N GLY A 26 15.73 10.86 15.51
CA GLY A 26 15.57 10.75 16.96
C GLY A 26 16.88 10.78 17.77
N GLU A 27 18.07 10.86 17.17
CA GLU A 27 19.31 11.08 17.91
C GLU A 27 19.39 12.52 18.42
N THR A 28 19.75 12.65 19.71
CA THR A 28 19.97 13.97 20.33
C THR A 28 21.44 14.35 20.14
N PRO A 29 21.75 15.45 19.40
CA PRO A 29 23.12 15.88 19.20
C PRO A 29 23.86 16.09 20.54
N GLU A 30 25.13 15.68 20.60
CA GLU A 30 25.93 15.79 21.84
C GLU A 30 26.24 17.25 22.21
N ASP A 31 26.32 18.13 21.24
CA ASP A 31 26.62 19.55 21.36
C ASP A 31 25.39 20.45 21.48
N MET A 32 24.19 19.86 21.69
CA MET A 32 22.96 20.60 21.99
C MET A 32 23.08 21.36 23.33
N THR A 33 22.38 22.49 23.44
CA THR A 33 22.42 23.33 24.65
C THR A 33 22.05 22.54 25.92
N PRO A 34 22.74 22.76 27.07
CA PRO A 34 22.61 21.92 28.27
C PRO A 34 21.22 21.79 28.85
N TRP A 35 20.32 22.75 28.63
CA TRP A 35 18.94 22.70 29.11
C TRP A 35 17.97 21.99 28.16
N GLN A 36 18.24 22.01 26.86
CA GLN A 36 17.40 21.35 25.81
C GLN A 36 17.63 19.85 25.81
N ARG A 37 18.86 19.40 25.98
CA ARG A 37 19.25 17.98 25.89
C ARG A 37 18.46 17.06 26.82
N PRO A 38 18.33 17.34 28.13
CA PRO A 38 17.55 16.46 29.02
C PRO A 38 16.06 16.42 28.66
N ILE A 39 15.45 17.56 28.28
CA ILE A 39 14.04 17.63 27.88
C ILE A 39 13.80 16.77 26.64
N THR A 40 14.65 16.93 25.63
CA THR A 40 14.58 16.13 24.40
C THR A 40 14.72 14.66 24.71
N GLY A 41 15.72 14.26 25.51
CA GLY A 41 15.95 12.84 25.84
C GLY A 41 14.81 12.19 26.62
N TRP A 42 14.17 12.93 27.56
CA TRP A 42 13.02 12.41 28.29
C TRP A 42 11.78 12.24 27.43
N ILE A 43 11.49 13.20 26.55
CA ILE A 43 10.32 13.12 25.67
C ILE A 43 10.50 12.01 24.62
N ASP A 44 11.70 11.91 24.04
CA ASP A 44 12.04 10.84 23.11
C ASP A 44 11.89 9.47 23.77
N LEU A 45 12.37 9.32 25.02
CA LEU A 45 12.25 8.08 25.77
C LEU A 45 10.79 7.70 25.99
N ILE A 46 9.93 8.65 26.37
CA ILE A 46 8.48 8.40 26.57
C ILE A 46 7.84 7.93 25.27
N ASN A 47 8.10 8.61 24.16
CA ASN A 47 7.54 8.24 22.86
C ASN A 47 8.09 6.92 22.34
N ASP A 48 9.38 6.62 22.56
CA ASP A 48 9.99 5.34 22.18
C ASP A 48 9.32 4.16 22.93
N TRP A 49 9.13 4.32 24.26
CA TRP A 49 8.40 3.32 25.04
C TRP A 49 6.93 3.20 24.62
N ALA A 50 6.25 4.32 24.34
CA ALA A 50 4.88 4.31 23.85
C ALA A 50 4.77 3.52 22.54
N GLY A 51 5.66 3.77 21.58
CA GLY A 51 5.70 3.03 20.31
C GLY A 51 5.95 1.53 20.51
N LYS A 52 6.94 1.17 21.36
CA LYS A 52 7.28 -0.23 21.68
C LYS A 52 6.14 -0.98 22.37
N ILE A 53 5.37 -0.32 23.23
CA ILE A 53 4.21 -0.94 23.91
C ILE A 53 3.05 -1.07 22.92
N LEU A 54 2.78 -0.02 22.17
CA LEU A 54 1.64 0.01 21.24
C LEU A 54 1.81 -0.95 20.06
N CYS A 55 3.03 -1.15 19.54
CA CYS A 55 3.24 -2.13 18.46
C CYS A 55 2.81 -3.55 18.87
N LEU A 56 2.87 -3.90 20.15
CA LEU A 56 2.40 -5.20 20.65
C LEU A 56 0.89 -5.39 20.50
N LEU A 57 0.11 -4.31 20.37
CA LEU A 57 -1.34 -4.39 20.11
C LEU A 57 -1.69 -5.04 18.76
N MET A 58 -0.74 -5.12 17.84
CA MET A 58 -0.95 -5.87 16.60
C MET A 58 -1.13 -7.38 16.86
N VAL A 59 -0.54 -7.91 17.91
CA VAL A 59 -0.67 -9.33 18.25
C VAL A 59 -2.10 -9.69 18.67
N PRO A 60 -2.73 -9.03 19.68
CA PRO A 60 -4.15 -9.29 19.96
C PRO A 60 -5.07 -8.88 18.79
N LEU A 61 -4.73 -7.89 17.98
CA LEU A 61 -5.50 -7.55 16.79
C LEU A 61 -5.57 -8.74 15.81
N ILE A 62 -4.44 -9.38 15.50
CA ILE A 62 -4.40 -10.61 14.69
C ILE A 62 -5.19 -11.72 15.38
N GLY A 63 -4.95 -11.94 16.68
CA GLY A 63 -5.55 -13.03 17.44
C GLY A 63 -7.08 -12.98 17.45
N VAL A 64 -7.66 -11.82 17.71
CA VAL A 64 -9.11 -11.64 17.76
C VAL A 64 -9.75 -11.91 16.40
N VAL A 65 -9.21 -11.37 15.30
CA VAL A 65 -9.75 -11.59 13.95
C VAL A 65 -9.56 -13.03 13.50
N VAL A 66 -8.40 -13.65 13.78
CA VAL A 66 -8.14 -15.06 13.44
C VAL A 66 -9.12 -15.97 14.17
N ILE A 67 -9.35 -15.76 15.47
CA ILE A 67 -10.31 -16.52 16.27
C ILE A 67 -11.72 -16.39 15.68
N GLU A 68 -12.14 -15.17 15.32
CA GLU A 68 -13.43 -14.93 14.67
C GLU A 68 -13.58 -15.72 13.38
N VAL A 69 -12.60 -15.64 12.48
CA VAL A 69 -12.62 -16.33 11.18
C VAL A 69 -12.69 -17.84 11.38
N PHE A 70 -11.89 -18.41 12.29
CA PHE A 70 -11.93 -19.84 12.58
C PHE A 70 -13.24 -20.26 13.22
N SER A 71 -13.73 -19.55 14.22
CA SER A 71 -14.97 -19.86 14.94
C SER A 71 -16.18 -19.84 14.01
N ARG A 72 -16.30 -18.81 13.19
CA ARG A 72 -17.39 -18.65 12.22
C ARG A 72 -17.37 -19.72 11.13
N ASN A 73 -16.20 -20.00 10.55
CA ASN A 73 -16.08 -21.00 9.49
C ASN A 73 -16.28 -22.43 10.04
N ALA A 74 -15.73 -22.74 11.22
CA ALA A 74 -15.95 -24.03 11.88
C ALA A 74 -17.44 -24.27 12.17
N PHE A 75 -18.13 -23.24 12.68
CA PHE A 75 -19.58 -23.28 12.86
C PHE A 75 -20.30 -23.55 11.54
N GLY A 76 -19.97 -22.82 10.47
CA GLY A 76 -20.60 -23.00 9.15
C GLY A 76 -20.41 -24.41 8.59
N ILE A 77 -19.22 -24.99 8.74
CA ILE A 77 -18.93 -26.38 8.33
C ILE A 77 -19.77 -27.35 9.15
N MET A 78 -19.76 -27.22 10.48
CA MET A 78 -20.53 -28.13 11.37
C MET A 78 -22.04 -28.02 11.15
N ALA A 79 -22.55 -26.80 10.94
CA ALA A 79 -23.93 -26.53 10.60
C ALA A 79 -24.34 -27.20 9.26
N GLY A 80 -23.46 -27.15 8.26
CA GLY A 80 -23.67 -27.82 6.98
C GLY A 80 -23.82 -29.36 7.10
N TYR A 81 -23.31 -29.95 8.19
CA TYR A 81 -23.50 -31.37 8.52
C TYR A 81 -24.62 -31.62 9.52
N GLY A 82 -25.38 -30.59 9.92
CA GLY A 82 -26.48 -30.72 10.90
C GLY A 82 -25.99 -30.82 12.36
N TRP A 83 -24.78 -30.35 12.68
CA TRP A 83 -24.21 -30.38 14.03
C TRP A 83 -24.25 -29.01 14.70
N ASP A 84 -25.28 -28.20 14.47
CA ASP A 84 -25.41 -26.83 14.97
C ASP A 84 -25.37 -26.73 16.48
N ASP A 85 -26.10 -27.66 17.16
CA ASP A 85 -26.13 -27.66 18.62
C ASP A 85 -24.78 -28.03 19.23
N THR A 86 -24.06 -28.95 18.59
CA THR A 86 -22.69 -29.31 19.01
C THR A 86 -21.72 -28.15 18.80
N ALA A 87 -21.84 -27.45 17.69
CA ALA A 87 -21.00 -26.28 17.41
C ALA A 87 -21.25 -25.16 18.43
N ARG A 88 -22.50 -24.87 18.77
CA ARG A 88 -22.88 -23.89 19.80
C ARG A 88 -22.42 -24.32 21.19
N ALA A 89 -22.50 -25.60 21.52
CA ALA A 89 -22.03 -26.15 22.80
C ALA A 89 -20.49 -26.00 22.94
N LEU A 90 -19.75 -26.03 21.82
CA LEU A 90 -18.30 -25.75 21.77
C LEU A 90 -17.96 -24.26 21.77
N GLY A 91 -18.96 -23.37 21.80
CA GLY A 91 -18.75 -21.93 21.74
C GLY A 91 -18.35 -21.43 20.35
N LEU A 92 -18.59 -22.21 19.29
CA LEU A 92 -18.31 -21.82 17.93
C LEU A 92 -19.47 -21.00 17.33
N GLY A 93 -19.12 -20.03 16.51
CA GLY A 93 -20.07 -19.15 15.83
C GLY A 93 -19.51 -17.75 15.63
N PRO A 94 -20.25 -16.90 14.92
CA PRO A 94 -19.87 -15.48 14.79
C PRO A 94 -19.84 -14.83 16.18
N THR A 95 -18.74 -14.13 16.50
CA THR A 95 -18.65 -13.37 17.75
C THR A 95 -19.26 -12.00 17.58
N MET A 96 -19.87 -11.45 18.63
CA MET A 96 -20.47 -10.12 18.60
C MET A 96 -19.42 -9.00 18.80
N PHE A 97 -18.25 -9.34 19.32
CA PHE A 97 -17.25 -8.37 19.81
C PHE A 97 -15.99 -8.23 18.95
N ALA A 98 -15.70 -9.18 18.08
CA ALA A 98 -14.40 -9.27 17.42
C ALA A 98 -14.09 -8.04 16.56
N TYR A 99 -15.04 -7.58 15.76
CA TYR A 99 -14.87 -6.40 14.92
C TYR A 99 -14.72 -5.13 15.74
N ASP A 100 -15.52 -4.96 16.80
CA ASP A 100 -15.46 -3.78 17.66
C ASP A 100 -14.11 -3.68 18.37
N ILE A 101 -13.65 -4.77 18.96
CA ILE A 101 -12.31 -4.81 19.60
C ILE A 101 -11.23 -4.50 18.57
N SER A 102 -11.33 -5.08 17.36
CA SER A 102 -10.32 -4.91 16.34
C SER A 102 -10.22 -3.46 15.84
N ARG A 103 -11.36 -2.80 15.55
CA ARG A 103 -11.34 -1.39 15.14
C ARG A 103 -10.87 -0.46 16.26
N MET A 104 -11.25 -0.75 17.52
CA MET A 104 -10.76 0.01 18.68
C MET A 104 -9.25 -0.14 18.86
N ILE A 105 -8.72 -1.36 18.77
CA ILE A 105 -7.26 -1.61 18.84
C ILE A 105 -6.53 -0.87 17.73
N ALA A 106 -7.01 -0.96 16.47
CA ALA A 106 -6.40 -0.28 15.33
C ALA A 106 -6.39 1.24 15.52
N GLY A 107 -7.49 1.83 16.02
CA GLY A 107 -7.58 3.25 16.33
C GLY A 107 -6.61 3.69 17.44
N VAL A 108 -6.53 2.92 18.54
CA VAL A 108 -5.60 3.19 19.63
C VAL A 108 -4.15 3.08 19.16
N LEU A 109 -3.86 2.10 18.30
CA LEU A 109 -2.53 1.82 17.80
C LEU A 109 -1.95 3.02 17.04
N PHE A 110 -2.65 3.54 16.03
CA PHE A 110 -2.09 4.63 15.23
C PHE A 110 -2.14 5.97 15.94
N MET A 111 -3.23 6.25 16.68
CA MET A 111 -3.38 7.55 17.35
C MET A 111 -2.41 7.66 18.52
N GLY A 112 -2.30 6.60 19.34
CA GLY A 112 -1.39 6.56 20.47
C GLY A 112 0.09 6.60 20.07
N ALA A 113 0.45 6.03 18.91
CA ALA A 113 1.81 6.01 18.42
C ALA A 113 2.18 7.21 17.51
N ALA A 114 1.30 8.20 17.37
CA ALA A 114 1.54 9.37 16.50
C ALA A 114 2.82 10.13 16.91
N GLY A 115 3.07 10.29 18.22
CA GLY A 115 4.31 10.91 18.75
C GLY A 115 5.57 10.11 18.42
N TYR A 116 5.50 8.78 18.51
CA TYR A 116 6.57 7.88 18.08
C TYR A 116 6.87 8.04 16.58
N GLY A 117 5.83 8.11 15.76
CA GLY A 117 5.99 8.35 14.32
C GLY A 117 6.68 9.68 14.02
N LEU A 118 6.38 10.75 14.77
CA LEU A 118 7.07 12.02 14.63
C LEU A 118 8.56 11.92 15.02
N MET A 119 8.86 11.26 16.14
CA MET A 119 10.25 11.02 16.59
C MET A 119 11.07 10.26 15.54
N ARG A 120 10.47 9.28 14.87
CA ARG A 120 11.11 8.48 13.82
C ARG A 120 11.17 9.18 12.46
N GLY A 121 10.56 10.36 12.35
CA GLY A 121 10.56 11.15 11.13
C GLY A 121 9.77 10.51 9.97
N VAL A 122 8.75 9.67 10.29
CA VAL A 122 7.99 8.94 9.25
C VAL A 122 6.95 9.80 8.54
N HIS A 123 6.64 11.00 9.05
CA HIS A 123 5.63 11.87 8.43
C HIS A 123 6.06 12.36 7.04
N ILE A 124 5.17 12.20 6.05
CA ILE A 124 5.42 12.58 4.65
C ILE A 124 5.65 14.07 4.52
N ARG A 125 6.72 14.44 3.83
CA ARG A 125 7.05 15.81 3.41
C ARG A 125 7.23 15.83 1.91
N ALA A 126 6.64 16.81 1.22
CA ALA A 126 6.97 17.08 -0.17
C ALA A 126 8.15 18.06 -0.19
N ASP A 127 9.34 17.56 -0.29
CA ASP A 127 10.57 18.34 -0.08
C ASP A 127 11.21 18.89 -1.38
N PHE A 128 10.39 19.05 -2.44
CA PHE A 128 10.82 19.47 -3.75
C PHE A 128 11.57 20.82 -3.75
N LEU A 129 10.97 21.86 -3.16
CA LEU A 129 11.66 23.15 -3.00
C LEU A 129 12.62 23.15 -1.81
N TYR A 130 12.25 22.42 -0.75
CA TYR A 130 13.00 22.35 0.48
C TYR A 130 14.42 21.78 0.29
N ARG A 131 14.60 20.80 -0.58
CA ARG A 131 15.91 20.21 -0.90
C ARG A 131 16.90 21.18 -1.51
N SER A 132 16.42 22.21 -2.22
CA SER A 132 17.29 23.21 -2.85
C SER A 132 17.83 24.24 -1.85
N TRP A 133 17.33 24.28 -0.61
CA TRP A 133 17.74 25.25 0.40
C TRP A 133 18.91 24.74 1.25
N SER A 134 19.73 25.71 1.75
CA SER A 134 20.79 25.38 2.69
C SER A 134 20.24 24.79 3.99
N ASN A 135 20.99 23.90 4.65
CA ASN A 135 20.61 23.26 5.93
C ASN A 135 20.15 24.26 7.00
N LYS A 136 20.79 25.44 7.07
CA LYS A 136 20.40 26.52 7.99
C LYS A 136 19.03 27.14 7.64
N THR A 137 18.72 27.27 6.36
CA THR A 137 17.45 27.81 5.90
C THR A 137 16.34 26.79 6.15
N GLN A 138 16.58 25.52 5.82
CA GLN A 138 15.66 24.43 6.11
C GLN A 138 15.30 24.39 7.59
N ALA A 139 16.29 24.38 8.47
CA ALA A 139 16.09 24.38 9.91
C ALA A 139 15.34 25.63 10.43
N THR A 140 15.56 26.79 9.82
CA THR A 140 14.84 28.02 10.18
C THR A 140 13.38 27.95 9.80
N VAL A 141 13.07 27.42 8.61
CA VAL A 141 11.70 27.24 8.11
C VAL A 141 10.99 26.18 8.95
N ASP A 142 11.63 25.05 9.23
CA ASP A 142 11.09 24.03 10.10
C ASP A 142 10.72 24.60 11.48
N ALA A 143 11.63 25.31 12.12
CA ALA A 143 11.36 25.90 13.42
C ALA A 143 10.18 26.89 13.39
N ALA A 144 10.11 27.75 12.36
CA ALA A 144 9.03 28.68 12.20
C ALA A 144 7.66 27.97 12.01
N LEU A 145 7.63 26.90 11.19
CA LEU A 145 6.41 26.13 10.92
C LEU A 145 6.01 25.26 12.12
N TYR A 146 6.97 24.69 12.87
CA TYR A 146 6.64 24.02 14.13
C TYR A 146 5.99 24.97 15.13
N MET A 147 6.49 26.20 15.24
CA MET A 147 5.89 27.22 16.13
C MET A 147 4.56 27.74 15.61
N ALA A 148 4.44 28.01 14.30
CA ALA A 148 3.25 28.64 13.73
C ALA A 148 2.10 27.65 13.48
N PHE A 149 2.41 26.42 13.01
CA PHE A 149 1.42 25.46 12.52
C PHE A 149 1.24 24.30 13.47
N PHE A 150 2.36 23.61 13.84
CA PHE A 150 2.29 22.37 14.58
C PHE A 150 1.81 22.58 16.03
N ILE A 151 2.53 23.39 16.81
CA ILE A 151 2.26 23.54 18.24
C ILE A 151 0.84 24.08 18.49
N PRO A 152 0.38 25.14 17.81
CA PRO A 152 -0.99 25.63 18.03
C PRO A 152 -2.05 24.60 17.66
N SER A 153 -1.95 23.96 16.49
CA SER A 153 -2.95 23.00 16.03
C SER A 153 -3.01 21.77 16.93
N MET A 154 -1.87 21.22 17.35
CA MET A 154 -1.84 20.08 18.24
C MET A 154 -2.28 20.41 19.67
N LEU A 155 -2.02 21.63 20.14
CA LEU A 155 -2.52 22.09 21.43
C LEU A 155 -4.06 22.18 21.43
N PHE A 156 -4.65 22.83 20.43
CA PHE A 156 -6.11 22.88 20.28
C PHE A 156 -6.70 21.49 20.08
N PHE A 157 -6.10 20.65 19.21
CA PHE A 157 -6.53 19.27 19.04
C PHE A 157 -6.57 18.52 20.37
N THR A 158 -5.52 18.60 21.17
CA THR A 158 -5.42 17.88 22.44
C THR A 158 -6.48 18.34 23.42
N ILE A 159 -6.68 19.68 23.58
CA ILE A 159 -7.70 20.24 24.49
C ILE A 159 -9.10 19.78 24.09
N ILE A 160 -9.42 19.84 22.80
CA ILE A 160 -10.73 19.48 22.27
C ILE A 160 -10.94 17.96 22.36
N ALA A 161 -9.89 17.17 22.12
CA ALA A 161 -9.93 15.72 22.27
C ALA A 161 -10.21 15.30 23.72
N VAL A 162 -9.66 16.04 24.72
CA VAL A 162 -10.00 15.82 26.14
C VAL A 162 -11.50 16.07 26.40
N GLN A 163 -12.04 17.17 25.88
CA GLN A 163 -13.47 17.47 26.05
C GLN A 163 -14.36 16.42 25.38
N TYR A 164 -14.01 15.97 24.18
CA TYR A 164 -14.72 14.92 23.46
C TYR A 164 -14.68 13.57 24.18
N TRP A 165 -13.54 13.19 24.72
CA TRP A 165 -13.38 12.01 25.54
C TRP A 165 -14.17 12.11 26.86
N GLU A 166 -14.11 13.26 27.54
CA GLU A 166 -14.80 13.50 28.83
C GLU A 166 -16.32 13.35 28.67
N ILE A 167 -16.89 13.84 27.56
CA ILE A 167 -18.31 13.67 27.26
C ILE A 167 -18.65 12.19 27.17
N ALA A 168 -17.91 11.42 26.37
CA ALA A 168 -18.13 9.99 26.21
C ALA A 168 -17.98 9.19 27.53
N TYR A 169 -17.03 9.60 28.39
CA TYR A 169 -16.84 9.00 29.70
C TYR A 169 -18.01 9.30 30.66
N ARG A 170 -18.45 10.56 30.72
CA ARG A 170 -19.55 10.98 31.60
C ARG A 170 -20.92 10.45 31.18
N THR A 171 -21.16 10.33 29.88
CA THR A 171 -22.44 9.84 29.35
C THR A 171 -22.51 8.32 29.27
N GLY A 172 -21.36 7.62 29.38
CA GLY A 172 -21.30 6.18 29.16
C GLY A 172 -21.66 5.81 27.71
N GLU A 173 -21.26 6.63 26.74
CA GLU A 173 -21.61 6.43 25.33
C GLU A 173 -21.15 5.08 24.80
N THR A 174 -22.06 4.34 24.18
CA THR A 174 -21.83 3.02 23.57
C THR A 174 -21.87 3.10 22.04
N ALA A 175 -21.30 2.09 21.37
CA ALA A 175 -21.39 1.96 19.93
C ALA A 175 -22.75 1.35 19.56
N PHE A 176 -23.68 2.19 19.18
CA PHE A 176 -25.05 1.78 18.81
C PHE A 176 -25.14 1.08 17.45
N ASP A 177 -24.06 1.08 16.67
CA ASP A 177 -23.91 0.36 15.40
C ASP A 177 -23.49 -1.11 15.60
N SER A 178 -23.23 -1.52 16.83
CA SER A 178 -22.79 -2.88 17.19
C SER A 178 -23.79 -3.60 18.09
N PRO A 179 -24.06 -4.89 17.85
CA PRO A 179 -24.88 -5.72 18.75
C PRO A 179 -24.28 -5.89 20.15
N TRP A 180 -22.97 -5.68 20.31
CA TRP A 180 -22.25 -5.79 21.58
C TRP A 180 -22.33 -4.49 22.40
N GLU A 181 -22.61 -3.36 21.74
CA GLU A 181 -22.70 -2.03 22.35
C GLU A 181 -21.52 -1.68 23.27
N PRO A 182 -20.25 -1.81 22.82
CA PRO A 182 -19.12 -1.51 23.68
C PRO A 182 -19.05 -0.04 24.04
N LEU A 183 -18.50 0.26 25.21
CA LEU A 183 -18.18 1.62 25.63
C LEU A 183 -17.13 2.24 24.72
N LEU A 184 -17.37 3.46 24.24
CA LEU A 184 -16.48 4.16 23.31
C LEU A 184 -15.34 4.92 23.99
N TRP A 185 -15.50 5.31 25.26
CA TRP A 185 -14.53 6.13 25.96
C TRP A 185 -13.12 5.53 26.06
N PRO A 186 -12.91 4.17 26.18
CA PRO A 186 -11.57 3.61 26.24
C PRO A 186 -10.79 3.82 24.93
N ALA A 187 -11.42 3.63 23.79
CA ALA A 187 -10.80 3.87 22.49
C ALA A 187 -10.57 5.38 22.24
N ARG A 188 -11.55 6.21 22.60
CA ARG A 188 -11.45 7.69 22.47
C ARG A 188 -10.36 8.30 23.35
N LEU A 189 -9.97 7.65 24.45
CA LEU A 189 -8.85 8.08 25.29
C LEU A 189 -7.54 8.18 24.49
N ALA A 190 -7.39 7.39 23.44
CA ALA A 190 -6.20 7.47 22.58
C ALA A 190 -6.07 8.82 21.85
N MET A 191 -7.17 9.56 21.64
CA MET A 191 -7.12 10.88 21.00
C MET A 191 -6.39 11.90 21.88
N PRO A 192 -6.81 12.18 23.14
CA PRO A 192 -6.10 13.14 23.98
C PRO A 192 -4.71 12.66 24.37
N VAL A 193 -4.52 11.36 24.64
CA VAL A 193 -3.20 10.80 25.00
C VAL A 193 -2.24 10.87 23.81
N GLY A 194 -2.64 10.42 22.64
CA GLY A 194 -1.82 10.48 21.43
C GLY A 194 -1.57 11.91 20.97
N GLY A 195 -2.57 12.78 21.07
CA GLY A 195 -2.42 14.22 20.83
C GLY A 195 -1.40 14.87 21.75
N LEU A 196 -1.43 14.52 23.06
CA LEU A 196 -0.45 15.00 24.02
C LEU A 196 0.97 14.46 23.73
N LEU A 197 1.13 13.17 23.47
CA LEU A 197 2.42 12.57 23.11
C LEU A 197 3.00 13.20 21.84
N LEU A 198 2.16 13.45 20.87
CA LEU A 198 2.54 14.11 19.61
C LEU A 198 2.93 15.57 19.86
N LEU A 199 2.14 16.32 20.63
CA LEU A 199 2.44 17.70 21.01
C LEU A 199 3.77 17.80 21.75
N LEU A 200 4.01 16.90 22.72
CA LEU A 200 5.27 16.83 23.45
C LEU A 200 6.44 16.56 22.51
N GLN A 201 6.29 15.65 21.53
CA GLN A 201 7.37 15.35 20.57
C GLN A 201 7.71 16.53 19.65
N GLY A 202 6.78 17.45 19.47
CA GLY A 202 7.04 18.68 18.71
C GLY A 202 8.16 19.54 19.32
N PHE A 203 8.40 19.48 20.65
CA PHE A 203 9.48 20.24 21.30
C PHE A 203 10.87 19.68 20.98
N PRO A 204 11.14 18.36 21.07
CA PRO A 204 12.39 17.78 20.57
C PRO A 204 12.69 18.16 19.13
N GLU A 205 11.70 18.05 18.22
CA GLU A 205 11.91 18.40 16.81
C GLU A 205 12.21 19.89 16.64
N LEU A 206 11.52 20.77 17.38
CA LEU A 206 11.81 22.20 17.40
C LEU A 206 13.22 22.50 17.92
N PHE A 207 13.66 21.83 18.98
CA PHE A 207 15.01 22.03 19.52
C PHE A 207 16.10 21.48 18.59
N ARG A 208 15.86 20.36 17.90
CA ARG A 208 16.73 19.87 16.82
C ARG A 208 16.84 20.87 15.67
N ALA A 209 15.71 21.48 15.28
CA ALA A 209 15.71 22.53 14.27
C ALA A 209 16.48 23.77 14.74
N PHE A 210 16.33 24.19 16.00
CA PHE A 210 17.12 25.31 16.56
C PHE A 210 18.62 25.01 16.53
N HIS A 211 19.04 23.82 16.89
CA HIS A 211 20.44 23.40 16.84
C HIS A 211 21.01 23.47 15.41
N LYS A 212 20.28 22.94 14.42
CA LYS A 212 20.69 22.92 13.00
C LYS A 212 20.78 24.32 12.36
N MET A 213 20.01 25.31 12.84
CA MET A 213 20.02 26.65 12.25
C MET A 213 21.25 27.48 12.65
N GLY A 214 22.03 27.07 13.65
CA GLY A 214 23.25 27.71 14.13
C GLY A 214 23.02 28.70 15.26
N LYS A 215 24.04 28.88 16.13
CA LYS A 215 23.98 29.57 17.42
C LYS A 215 23.46 31.02 17.38
N GLU A 216 23.70 31.76 16.31
CA GLU A 216 23.19 33.14 16.19
C GLU A 216 21.68 33.20 16.03
N ARG A 217 21.12 32.41 15.10
CA ARG A 217 19.69 32.35 14.86
C ARG A 217 18.97 31.67 16.03
N GLU A 218 19.52 30.59 16.59
CA GLU A 218 19.00 29.91 17.76
C GLU A 218 18.74 30.88 18.93
N ARG A 219 19.69 31.81 19.23
CA ARG A 219 19.47 32.78 20.29
C ARG A 219 18.24 33.66 20.12
N TYR A 220 17.90 34.05 18.89
CA TYR A 220 16.70 34.86 18.63
C TYR A 220 15.44 34.06 18.88
N PHE A 221 15.37 32.84 18.37
CA PHE A 221 14.19 31.97 18.57
C PHE A 221 14.02 31.57 20.04
N VAL A 222 15.08 31.19 20.72
CA VAL A 222 15.04 30.84 22.15
C VAL A 222 14.59 32.03 23.00
N ARG A 223 15.06 33.26 22.70
CA ARG A 223 14.56 34.46 23.39
C ARG A 223 13.09 34.77 23.10
N ALA A 224 12.60 34.40 21.94
CA ALA A 224 11.21 34.60 21.57
C ALA A 224 10.27 33.57 22.21
N LEU A 225 10.76 32.39 22.64
CA LEU A 225 9.94 31.32 23.19
C LEU A 225 9.03 31.74 24.36
N PRO A 226 9.49 32.46 25.39
CA PRO A 226 8.61 32.88 26.49
C PRO A 226 7.46 33.77 26.00
N VAL A 227 7.75 34.71 25.13
CA VAL A 227 6.74 35.62 24.55
C VAL A 227 5.75 34.84 23.71
N TYR A 228 6.25 33.89 22.91
CA TYR A 228 5.42 33.01 22.10
C TYR A 228 4.46 32.17 22.96
N PHE A 229 4.94 31.52 24.04
CA PHE A 229 4.08 30.72 24.91
C PHE A 229 3.07 31.55 25.68
N ILE A 230 3.44 32.76 26.12
CA ILE A 230 2.50 33.70 26.74
C ILE A 230 1.43 34.10 25.74
N ALA A 231 1.79 34.43 24.51
CA ALA A 231 0.84 34.75 23.46
C ALA A 231 -0.08 33.56 23.10
N LEU A 232 0.48 32.37 22.98
CA LEU A 232 -0.27 31.14 22.72
C LEU A 232 -1.27 30.83 23.85
N LEU A 233 -0.82 30.93 25.11
CA LEU A 233 -1.68 30.77 26.28
C LEU A 233 -2.81 31.83 26.29
N TRP A 234 -2.48 33.07 25.98
CA TRP A 234 -3.48 34.12 25.86
C TRP A 234 -4.51 33.80 24.74
N VAL A 235 -4.09 33.31 23.59
CA VAL A 235 -5.01 32.89 22.51
C VAL A 235 -5.92 31.75 22.98
N VAL A 236 -5.38 30.73 23.64
CA VAL A 236 -6.20 29.64 24.21
C VAL A 236 -7.22 30.20 25.22
N MET A 237 -6.76 31.04 26.14
CA MET A 237 -7.67 31.66 27.13
C MET A 237 -8.71 32.56 26.49
N ALA A 238 -8.37 33.34 25.46
CA ALA A 238 -9.28 34.17 24.71
C ALA A 238 -10.38 33.39 24.00
N VAL A 239 -10.01 32.21 23.45
CA VAL A 239 -10.93 31.30 22.74
C VAL A 239 -11.90 30.63 23.71
N PHE A 240 -11.38 30.03 24.82
CA PHE A 240 -12.19 29.23 25.75
C PHE A 240 -12.86 30.07 26.84
N TYR A 241 -12.27 31.19 27.24
CA TYR A 241 -12.74 32.06 28.33
C TYR A 241 -12.71 33.56 27.94
N PRO A 242 -13.47 33.95 26.88
CA PRO A 242 -13.39 35.32 26.35
C PRO A 242 -13.75 36.39 27.37
N GLY A 243 -14.75 36.16 28.23
CA GLY A 243 -15.18 37.10 29.24
C GLY A 243 -14.23 37.30 30.42
N VAL A 244 -13.23 36.43 30.60
CA VAL A 244 -12.23 36.51 31.67
C VAL A 244 -10.91 37.05 31.16
N THR A 245 -10.61 36.78 29.88
CA THR A 245 -9.32 37.12 29.26
C THR A 245 -9.30 38.60 28.78
N PRO A 246 -8.34 39.41 29.22
CA PRO A 246 -8.23 40.79 28.75
C PRO A 246 -8.10 40.83 27.21
N GLY A 247 -9.06 41.51 26.56
CA GLY A 247 -9.18 41.59 25.11
C GLY A 247 -9.72 40.33 24.43
N GLY A 248 -10.18 39.33 25.18
CA GLY A 248 -10.69 38.07 24.64
C GLY A 248 -11.96 38.25 23.81
N GLU A 249 -12.86 39.12 24.22
CA GLU A 249 -14.05 39.45 23.42
C GLU A 249 -13.66 40.07 22.08
N TRP A 250 -12.76 41.06 22.09
CA TRP A 250 -12.25 41.68 20.88
C TRP A 250 -11.55 40.67 19.94
N PHE A 251 -10.77 39.73 20.49
CA PHE A 251 -10.15 38.65 19.73
C PHE A 251 -11.20 37.75 19.06
N ASN A 252 -12.25 37.35 19.81
CA ASN A 252 -13.36 36.58 19.27
C ASN A 252 -14.16 37.34 18.22
N ASP A 253 -14.34 38.63 18.40
CA ASP A 253 -14.99 39.49 17.39
C ASP A 253 -14.16 39.53 16.09
N ILE A 254 -12.83 39.64 16.18
CA ILE A 254 -11.94 39.56 15.01
C ILE A 254 -12.03 38.17 14.37
N MET A 255 -11.94 37.10 15.16
CA MET A 255 -12.02 35.73 14.66
C MET A 255 -13.41 35.42 14.05
N SER A 256 -14.45 36.04 14.54
CA SER A 256 -15.79 35.90 13.98
C SER A 256 -16.09 36.91 12.86
N ALA A 257 -15.28 37.97 12.71
CA ALA A 257 -15.37 38.90 11.59
C ALA A 257 -15.09 38.19 10.27
N ARG A 258 -16.15 37.91 9.53
CA ARG A 258 -16.04 37.27 8.23
C ARG A 258 -15.49 38.26 7.21
N PRO A 259 -14.50 37.85 6.41
CA PRO A 259 -14.12 38.64 5.24
C PRO A 259 -15.34 38.75 4.30
N ASN A 260 -15.42 39.80 3.51
CA ASN A 260 -16.44 39.96 2.45
C ASN A 260 -16.22 38.97 1.29
N LEU A 261 -15.85 37.73 1.63
CA LEU A 261 -15.58 36.64 0.70
C LEU A 261 -16.67 35.57 0.86
N SER A 262 -17.06 34.97 -0.26
CA SER A 262 -17.96 33.81 -0.21
C SER A 262 -17.27 32.62 0.45
N LYS A 263 -18.03 31.77 1.17
CA LYS A 263 -17.49 30.57 1.79
C LYS A 263 -16.71 29.69 0.81
N PRO A 264 -17.21 29.40 -0.43
CA PRO A 264 -16.47 28.63 -1.41
C PRO A 264 -15.15 29.29 -1.84
N THR A 265 -15.08 30.62 -1.87
CA THR A 265 -13.82 31.34 -2.17
C THR A 265 -12.80 31.15 -1.04
N ILE A 266 -13.24 31.15 0.22
CA ILE A 266 -12.37 30.85 1.37
C ILE A 266 -11.77 29.44 1.23
N GLY A 267 -12.59 28.46 0.81
CA GLY A 267 -12.10 27.10 0.57
C GLY A 267 -11.12 27.00 -0.60
N LEU A 268 -11.27 27.79 -1.67
CA LEU A 268 -10.26 27.87 -2.74
C LEU A 268 -8.93 28.45 -2.22
N ILE A 269 -8.99 29.47 -1.37
CA ILE A 269 -7.78 30.02 -0.74
C ILE A 269 -7.12 28.97 0.16
N MET A 270 -7.92 28.19 0.92
CA MET A 270 -7.45 27.08 1.74
C MET A 270 -6.73 26.03 0.89
N LEU A 271 -7.28 25.65 -0.26
CA LEU A 271 -6.67 24.72 -1.22
C LEU A 271 -5.35 25.27 -1.79
N ALA A 272 -5.33 26.54 -2.20
CA ALA A 272 -4.13 27.20 -2.70
C ALA A 272 -3.04 27.30 -1.62
N ALA A 273 -3.42 27.66 -0.39
CA ALA A 273 -2.52 27.69 0.76
C ALA A 273 -1.95 26.30 1.07
N MET A 274 -2.78 25.26 0.98
CA MET A 274 -2.33 23.87 1.16
C MET A 274 -1.23 23.52 0.15
N ILE A 275 -1.47 23.73 -1.13
CA ILE A 275 -0.49 23.44 -2.18
C ILE A 275 0.81 24.22 -1.92
N PHE A 276 0.69 25.50 -1.57
CA PHE A 276 1.85 26.36 -1.31
C PHE A 276 2.68 25.87 -0.11
N VAL A 277 2.03 25.55 1.03
CA VAL A 277 2.74 25.08 2.24
C VAL A 277 3.33 23.68 2.03
N ILE A 278 2.65 22.80 1.28
CA ILE A 278 3.19 21.49 0.94
C ILE A 278 4.50 21.63 0.16
N PHE A 279 4.57 22.55 -0.80
CA PHE A 279 5.82 22.82 -1.55
C PHE A 279 6.96 23.39 -0.70
N ILE A 280 6.66 24.06 0.42
CA ILE A 280 7.67 24.50 1.38
C ILE A 280 8.32 23.31 2.12
N GLY A 281 7.68 22.12 2.11
CA GLY A 281 8.28 20.90 2.66
C GLY A 281 7.93 20.63 4.12
N PHE A 282 6.88 21.22 4.67
CA PHE A 282 6.41 20.86 6.01
C PHE A 282 5.58 19.57 5.98
N PRO A 283 5.53 18.77 7.07
CA PRO A 283 4.75 17.54 7.10
C PRO A 283 3.28 17.78 6.74
N ILE A 284 2.79 17.01 5.75
CA ILE A 284 1.50 17.23 5.12
C ILE A 284 0.35 17.13 6.13
N SER A 285 0.38 16.13 7.01
CA SER A 285 -0.69 15.93 8.01
C SER A 285 -0.90 17.16 8.90
N PHE A 286 0.18 17.77 9.37
CA PHE A 286 0.09 18.95 10.24
C PHE A 286 -0.35 20.19 9.48
N THR A 287 0.08 20.32 8.23
CA THR A 287 -0.38 21.37 7.31
C THR A 287 -1.90 21.31 7.13
N LEU A 288 -2.42 20.10 6.88
CA LEU A 288 -3.85 19.90 6.69
C LEU A 288 -4.66 20.23 7.93
N ILE A 289 -4.23 19.73 9.10
CA ILE A 289 -4.91 20.01 10.37
C ILE A 289 -4.93 21.51 10.66
N PHE A 290 -3.78 22.20 10.49
CA PHE A 290 -3.68 23.62 10.73
C PHE A 290 -4.57 24.43 9.79
N LEU A 291 -4.49 24.19 8.50
CA LEU A 291 -5.27 24.93 7.50
C LEU A 291 -6.77 24.67 7.66
N ALA A 292 -7.18 23.39 7.85
CA ALA A 292 -8.58 23.06 8.11
C ALA A 292 -9.09 23.78 9.36
N PHE A 293 -8.30 23.84 10.43
CA PHE A 293 -8.66 24.52 11.67
C PHE A 293 -8.82 26.03 11.46
N VAL A 294 -7.83 26.70 10.87
CA VAL A 294 -7.84 28.16 10.66
C VAL A 294 -8.93 28.57 9.69
N PHE A 295 -8.98 27.95 8.51
CA PHE A 295 -9.95 28.31 7.49
C PHE A 295 -11.39 27.84 7.83
N GLY A 296 -11.52 26.75 8.58
CA GLY A 296 -12.79 26.30 9.10
C GLY A 296 -13.39 27.30 10.09
N ILE A 297 -12.62 27.83 11.04
CA ILE A 297 -13.05 28.89 11.94
C ILE A 297 -13.42 30.15 11.15
N TRP A 298 -12.58 30.53 10.19
CA TRP A 298 -12.79 31.76 9.40
C TRP A 298 -14.00 31.67 8.48
N GLY A 299 -14.26 30.53 7.86
CA GLY A 299 -15.39 30.34 6.95
C GLY A 299 -16.69 29.89 7.63
N SER A 300 -16.61 29.29 8.81
CA SER A 300 -17.77 28.77 9.55
C SER A 300 -17.84 29.34 10.98
N ASN A 301 -17.38 28.58 11.94
CA ASN A 301 -17.25 28.97 13.34
C ASN A 301 -16.43 27.94 14.13
N PHE A 302 -15.91 28.34 15.28
CA PHE A 302 -15.07 27.51 16.14
C PHE A 302 -15.75 26.20 16.53
N LYS A 303 -17.03 26.23 16.93
CA LYS A 303 -17.76 25.05 17.42
C LYS A 303 -17.94 23.99 16.35
N LEU A 304 -18.26 24.36 15.12
CA LEU A 304 -18.45 23.40 14.02
C LEU A 304 -17.10 22.81 13.58
N THR A 305 -16.07 23.64 13.46
CA THR A 305 -14.73 23.20 13.09
C THR A 305 -14.15 22.19 14.10
N THR A 306 -14.31 22.48 15.39
CA THR A 306 -13.85 21.56 16.45
C THR A 306 -14.65 20.25 16.47
N LEU A 307 -15.95 20.31 16.21
CA LEU A 307 -16.79 19.13 16.09
C LEU A 307 -16.37 18.29 14.87
N LEU A 308 -16.17 18.89 13.71
CA LEU A 308 -15.71 18.17 12.51
C LEU A 308 -14.34 17.54 12.73
N MET A 309 -13.42 18.21 13.41
CA MET A 309 -12.11 17.68 13.74
C MET A 309 -12.20 16.38 14.57
N THR A 310 -12.97 16.40 15.66
CA THR A 310 -13.11 15.23 16.54
C THR A 310 -13.89 14.10 15.90
N LEU A 311 -14.99 14.41 15.18
CA LEU A 311 -15.80 13.38 14.50
C LEU A 311 -15.03 12.68 13.41
N ASN A 312 -14.29 13.41 12.56
CA ASN A 312 -13.52 12.80 11.48
C ASN A 312 -12.31 11.98 12.00
N THR A 313 -11.66 12.44 13.07
CA THR A 313 -10.61 11.65 13.71
C THR A 313 -11.18 10.36 14.32
N ASN A 314 -12.31 10.44 15.04
CA ASN A 314 -13.00 9.30 15.63
C ASN A 314 -13.50 8.33 14.54
N SER A 315 -14.08 8.84 13.45
CA SER A 315 -14.52 8.02 12.32
C SER A 315 -13.35 7.26 11.67
N THR A 316 -12.19 7.90 11.54
CA THR A 316 -10.98 7.23 11.05
C THR A 316 -10.49 6.14 12.02
N MET A 317 -10.53 6.42 13.33
CA MET A 317 -10.10 5.46 14.36
C MET A 317 -10.97 4.20 14.39
N LEU A 318 -12.27 4.34 14.14
CA LEU A 318 -13.25 3.24 14.25
C LEU A 318 -13.68 2.71 12.88
N ASN A 319 -12.91 2.95 11.82
CA ASN A 319 -13.23 2.48 10.48
C ASN A 319 -12.85 1.01 10.28
N ASP A 320 -13.84 0.18 9.94
CA ASP A 320 -13.67 -1.27 9.77
C ASP A 320 -12.75 -1.63 8.58
N GLN A 321 -12.77 -0.85 7.51
CA GLN A 321 -11.93 -1.12 6.34
C GLN A 321 -10.46 -0.80 6.60
N LEU A 322 -10.22 0.29 7.35
CA LEU A 322 -8.86 0.77 7.63
C LEU A 322 -8.09 -0.12 8.61
N MET A 323 -8.76 -0.96 9.42
CA MET A 323 -8.06 -1.92 10.29
C MET A 323 -7.27 -2.98 9.50
N ALA A 324 -7.57 -3.18 8.22
CA ALA A 324 -6.80 -4.05 7.34
C ALA A 324 -5.38 -3.53 7.08
N VAL A 325 -5.17 -2.20 7.15
CA VAL A 325 -3.87 -1.55 6.81
C VAL A 325 -2.72 -2.09 7.66
N PRO A 326 -2.72 -2.02 9.01
CA PRO A 326 -1.64 -2.54 9.84
C PRO A 326 -1.38 -4.03 9.62
N LEU A 327 -2.41 -4.80 9.34
CA LEU A 327 -2.33 -6.25 9.17
C LEU A 327 -1.66 -6.65 7.84
N PHE A 328 -2.01 -6.00 6.72
CA PHE A 328 -1.35 -6.24 5.43
C PHE A 328 0.11 -5.77 5.44
N ILE A 329 0.38 -4.62 6.07
CA ILE A 329 1.76 -4.12 6.22
C ILE A 329 2.59 -5.15 6.99
N LEU A 330 2.07 -5.65 8.11
CA LEU A 330 2.78 -6.65 8.92
C LEU A 330 2.99 -7.95 8.14
N MET A 331 1.97 -8.43 7.41
CA MET A 331 2.10 -9.61 6.54
C MET A 331 3.28 -9.45 5.58
N GLY A 332 3.36 -8.32 4.89
CA GLY A 332 4.43 -8.04 3.92
C GLY A 332 5.82 -8.01 4.55
N ILE A 333 5.97 -7.31 5.68
CA ILE A 333 7.25 -7.17 6.39
C ILE A 333 7.72 -8.52 6.95
N VAL A 334 6.82 -9.33 7.52
CA VAL A 334 7.16 -10.66 8.04
C VAL A 334 7.56 -11.62 6.91
N MET A 335 6.91 -11.54 5.74
CA MET A 335 7.30 -12.32 4.56
C MET A 335 8.69 -11.92 4.05
N GLU A 336 8.99 -10.62 4.03
CA GLU A 336 10.30 -10.08 3.68
C GLU A 336 11.37 -10.60 4.67
N ALA A 337 11.14 -10.44 5.96
CA ALA A 337 12.05 -10.90 7.01
C ALA A 337 12.30 -12.42 6.99
N ALA A 338 11.33 -13.21 6.51
CA ALA A 338 11.46 -14.65 6.33
C ALA A 338 12.33 -15.06 5.12
N GLY A 339 12.75 -14.10 4.26
CA GLY A 339 13.57 -14.37 3.07
C GLY A 339 12.83 -15.17 1.98
N LEU A 340 11.50 -15.12 1.97
CA LEU A 340 10.70 -15.88 1.02
C LEU A 340 10.88 -15.37 -0.41
N MET A 341 11.11 -14.07 -0.57
CA MET A 341 11.22 -13.40 -1.87
C MET A 341 12.54 -13.73 -2.56
N GLU A 342 13.63 -13.81 -1.80
CA GLU A 342 14.95 -14.20 -2.32
C GLU A 342 14.91 -15.61 -2.92
N ARG A 343 14.24 -16.53 -2.23
CA ARG A 343 14.05 -17.91 -2.72
C ARG A 343 13.18 -17.96 -3.98
N LEU A 344 12.10 -17.17 -4.00
CA LEU A 344 11.23 -17.06 -5.16
C LEU A 344 12.00 -16.53 -6.38
N PHE A 345 12.79 -15.46 -6.19
CA PHE A 345 13.62 -14.89 -7.25
C PHE A 345 14.64 -15.90 -7.79
N SER A 346 15.41 -16.52 -6.91
CA SER A 346 16.39 -17.54 -7.28
C SER A 346 15.76 -18.71 -8.03
N SER A 347 14.57 -19.15 -7.60
CA SER A 347 13.83 -20.24 -8.22
C SER A 347 13.40 -19.89 -9.64
N ILE A 348 12.86 -18.69 -9.87
CA ILE A 348 12.44 -18.24 -11.21
C ILE A 348 13.65 -17.98 -12.09
N GLN A 349 14.71 -17.37 -11.55
CA GLN A 349 15.97 -17.14 -12.25
C GLN A 349 16.55 -18.47 -12.76
N MET A 350 16.57 -19.50 -11.93
CA MET A 350 17.09 -20.81 -12.29
C MET A 350 16.33 -21.44 -13.47
N ILE A 351 14.98 -21.39 -13.44
CA ILE A 351 14.16 -21.96 -14.51
C ILE A 351 14.32 -21.19 -15.82
N MET A 352 14.41 -19.86 -15.72
CA MET A 352 14.49 -19.00 -16.90
C MET A 352 15.93 -18.79 -17.39
N SER A 353 16.94 -19.37 -16.74
CA SER A 353 18.38 -19.12 -16.97
C SER A 353 18.82 -19.21 -18.43
N ARG A 354 18.16 -20.04 -19.24
CA ARG A 354 18.43 -20.24 -20.68
C ARG A 354 17.67 -19.29 -21.60
N VAL A 355 16.79 -18.44 -21.04
CA VAL A 355 15.99 -17.50 -21.82
C VAL A 355 16.70 -16.15 -21.85
N ARG A 356 16.76 -15.50 -23.01
CA ARG A 356 17.28 -14.14 -23.13
C ARG A 356 16.38 -13.20 -22.33
N GLY A 357 17.00 -12.33 -21.53
CA GLY A 357 16.26 -11.47 -20.62
C GLY A 357 15.68 -12.18 -19.39
N ALA A 358 16.21 -13.35 -19.04
CA ALA A 358 15.75 -14.16 -17.90
C ALA A 358 15.60 -13.38 -16.61
N LEU A 359 16.55 -12.50 -16.28
CA LEU A 359 16.52 -11.70 -15.06
C LEU A 359 15.40 -10.65 -15.07
N TYR A 360 15.05 -10.09 -16.24
CA TYR A 360 13.91 -9.18 -16.35
C TYR A 360 12.61 -9.94 -16.09
N ILE A 361 12.46 -11.15 -16.66
CA ILE A 361 11.30 -12.01 -16.41
C ILE A 361 11.19 -12.32 -14.92
N ALA A 362 12.29 -12.76 -14.31
CA ALA A 362 12.34 -13.10 -12.90
C ALA A 362 11.93 -11.89 -12.03
N VAL A 363 12.48 -10.72 -12.30
CA VAL A 363 12.11 -9.49 -11.58
C VAL A 363 10.63 -9.17 -11.73
N LEU A 364 10.07 -9.20 -12.94
CA LEU A 364 8.66 -8.84 -13.16
C LEU A 364 7.69 -9.84 -12.54
N ILE A 365 7.97 -11.14 -12.62
CA ILE A 365 7.14 -12.17 -11.98
C ILE A 365 7.22 -12.04 -10.46
N VAL A 366 8.43 -11.94 -9.90
CA VAL A 366 8.62 -11.76 -8.46
C VAL A 366 7.98 -10.46 -7.98
N ALA A 367 8.19 -9.36 -8.73
CA ALA A 367 7.58 -8.08 -8.43
C ALA A 367 6.04 -8.18 -8.39
N THR A 368 5.43 -8.87 -9.35
CA THR A 368 3.98 -9.06 -9.41
C THR A 368 3.45 -9.84 -8.22
N ILE A 369 4.15 -10.92 -7.84
CA ILE A 369 3.78 -11.74 -6.67
C ILE A 369 4.03 -10.97 -5.36
N PHE A 370 5.18 -10.29 -5.27
CA PHE A 370 5.56 -9.52 -4.08
C PHE A 370 4.72 -8.26 -3.90
N ALA A 371 4.35 -7.63 -5.01
CA ALA A 371 3.41 -6.53 -5.04
C ALA A 371 2.11 -6.87 -4.29
N ALA A 372 1.57 -8.05 -4.57
CA ALA A 372 0.39 -8.58 -3.89
C ALA A 372 0.62 -8.88 -2.39
N ALA A 373 1.87 -8.97 -1.94
CA ALA A 373 2.19 -9.27 -0.54
C ALA A 373 2.39 -8.02 0.32
N THR A 374 3.02 -6.98 -0.22
CA THR A 374 3.49 -5.83 0.59
C THR A 374 2.69 -4.55 0.38
N GLY A 375 2.23 -4.30 -0.83
CA GLY A 375 1.56 -3.03 -1.17
C GLY A 375 2.44 -1.77 -1.00
N ILE A 376 3.76 -1.91 -0.83
CA ILE A 376 4.70 -0.81 -0.53
C ILE A 376 5.78 -0.73 -1.61
N VAL A 377 5.78 0.36 -2.40
CA VAL A 377 6.71 0.54 -3.54
C VAL A 377 8.17 0.59 -3.09
N GLY A 378 8.48 1.40 -2.08
CA GLY A 378 9.86 1.62 -1.63
C GLY A 378 10.54 0.32 -1.21
N ALA A 379 9.87 -0.50 -0.38
CA ALA A 379 10.37 -1.81 0.05
C ALA A 379 10.54 -2.75 -1.15
N SER A 380 9.57 -2.77 -2.07
CA SER A 380 9.61 -3.62 -3.26
C SER A 380 10.80 -3.27 -4.17
N VAL A 381 10.99 -1.99 -4.49
CA VAL A 381 12.11 -1.53 -5.33
C VAL A 381 13.46 -1.80 -4.68
N THR A 382 13.57 -1.53 -3.37
CA THR A 382 14.81 -1.78 -2.61
C THR A 382 15.16 -3.26 -2.64
N LEU A 383 14.21 -4.13 -2.31
CA LEU A 383 14.44 -5.57 -2.27
C LEU A 383 14.78 -6.14 -3.66
N LEU A 384 14.01 -5.78 -4.68
CA LEU A 384 14.28 -6.19 -6.06
C LEU A 384 15.65 -5.66 -6.55
N GLY A 385 16.03 -4.45 -6.16
CA GLY A 385 17.34 -3.87 -6.44
C GLY A 385 18.47 -4.65 -5.80
N ILE A 386 18.34 -5.04 -4.53
CA ILE A 386 19.33 -5.87 -3.82
C ILE A 386 19.46 -7.24 -4.48
N MET A 387 18.35 -7.88 -4.81
CA MET A 387 18.32 -9.24 -5.33
C MET A 387 18.81 -9.33 -6.77
N ALA A 388 18.34 -8.43 -7.63
CA ALA A 388 18.56 -8.50 -9.07
C ALA A 388 19.70 -7.59 -9.55
N GLY A 389 19.90 -6.43 -8.93
CA GLY A 389 20.81 -5.40 -9.42
C GLY A 389 22.25 -5.89 -9.57
N ALA A 390 22.81 -6.49 -8.52
CA ALA A 390 24.18 -7.00 -8.55
C ALA A 390 24.34 -8.15 -9.58
N THR A 391 23.34 -9.01 -9.70
CA THR A 391 23.35 -10.13 -10.66
C THR A 391 23.23 -9.61 -12.09
N MET A 392 22.34 -8.65 -12.35
CA MET A 392 22.18 -8.01 -13.65
C MET A 392 23.47 -7.31 -14.09
N ASN A 393 24.13 -6.61 -13.16
CA ASN A 393 25.39 -5.94 -13.44
C ASN A 393 26.51 -6.93 -13.83
N ARG A 394 26.67 -8.02 -13.07
CA ARG A 394 27.66 -9.07 -13.37
C ARG A 394 27.37 -9.80 -14.68
N SER A 395 26.10 -10.01 -15.01
CA SER A 395 25.68 -10.71 -16.23
C SER A 395 25.64 -9.81 -17.47
N GLY A 396 26.08 -8.53 -17.36
CA GLY A 396 26.15 -7.60 -18.49
C GLY A 396 24.80 -7.11 -19.02
N TYR A 397 23.78 -7.08 -18.18
CA TYR A 397 22.46 -6.55 -18.55
C TYR A 397 22.52 -5.04 -18.71
N ASN A 398 21.70 -4.49 -19.60
CA ASN A 398 21.60 -3.05 -19.80
C ASN A 398 21.02 -2.34 -18.57
N VAL A 399 21.76 -1.37 -18.02
CA VAL A 399 21.41 -0.67 -16.78
C VAL A 399 20.08 0.05 -16.90
N GLN A 400 19.81 0.75 -18.02
CA GLN A 400 18.56 1.50 -18.19
C GLN A 400 17.35 0.56 -18.19
N LEU A 401 17.41 -0.54 -18.96
CA LEU A 401 16.30 -1.50 -19.00
C LEU A 401 16.13 -2.23 -17.67
N ALA A 402 17.22 -2.52 -16.95
CA ALA A 402 17.23 -3.15 -15.64
C ALA A 402 16.60 -2.22 -14.59
N ALA A 403 17.04 -0.97 -14.54
CA ALA A 403 16.49 0.02 -13.61
C ALA A 403 15.00 0.25 -13.84
N GLY A 404 14.59 0.41 -15.12
CA GLY A 404 13.17 0.55 -15.46
C GLY A 404 12.35 -0.67 -15.08
N THR A 405 12.86 -1.88 -15.31
CA THR A 405 12.17 -3.13 -14.95
C THR A 405 11.98 -3.28 -13.43
N ILE A 406 13.02 -2.97 -12.64
CA ILE A 406 12.98 -3.05 -11.18
C ILE A 406 12.01 -2.01 -10.61
N THR A 407 12.14 -0.76 -11.05
CA THR A 407 11.30 0.33 -10.54
C THR A 407 9.85 0.18 -10.95
N ALA A 408 9.57 -0.10 -12.22
CA ALA A 408 8.20 -0.32 -12.71
C ALA A 408 7.57 -1.58 -12.11
N GLY A 409 8.33 -2.66 -11.96
CA GLY A 409 7.89 -3.86 -11.25
C GLY A 409 7.48 -3.53 -9.81
N GLY A 410 8.30 -2.75 -9.10
CA GLY A 410 8.00 -2.33 -7.73
C GLY A 410 6.73 -1.48 -7.61
N THR A 411 6.39 -0.67 -8.62
CA THR A 411 5.16 0.14 -8.60
C THR A 411 3.87 -0.67 -8.74
N LEU A 412 3.92 -1.90 -9.26
CA LEU A 412 2.74 -2.77 -9.33
C LEU A 412 2.12 -3.03 -7.95
N GLY A 413 2.91 -2.87 -6.86
CA GLY A 413 2.44 -3.09 -5.49
C GLY A 413 1.33 -2.16 -5.02
N ILE A 414 1.19 -0.99 -5.60
CA ILE A 414 0.08 -0.09 -5.26
C ILE A 414 -1.21 -0.37 -6.05
N LEU A 415 -1.16 -1.21 -7.08
CA LEU A 415 -2.32 -1.58 -7.88
C LEU A 415 -2.78 -3.01 -7.63
N ILE A 416 -1.85 -3.98 -7.63
CA ILE A 416 -2.20 -5.39 -7.50
C ILE A 416 -2.70 -5.67 -6.08
N PRO A 417 -3.94 -6.20 -5.90
CA PRO A 417 -4.46 -6.50 -4.57
C PRO A 417 -3.65 -7.60 -3.84
N PRO A 418 -3.60 -7.54 -2.49
CA PRO A 418 -4.14 -6.50 -1.64
C PRO A 418 -3.25 -5.25 -1.59
N SER A 419 -3.77 -4.13 -2.05
CA SER A 419 -3.09 -2.84 -2.11
C SER A 419 -3.58 -1.90 -1.01
N ILE A 420 -2.65 -1.30 -0.27
CA ILE A 420 -2.97 -0.32 0.78
C ILE A 420 -3.67 0.90 0.18
N MET A 421 -3.25 1.33 -1.02
CA MET A 421 -3.86 2.46 -1.71
C MET A 421 -5.35 2.20 -2.00
N LEU A 422 -5.70 1.01 -2.48
CA LEU A 422 -7.08 0.65 -2.77
C LEU A 422 -7.94 0.51 -1.50
N ILE A 423 -7.34 0.06 -0.38
CA ILE A 423 -8.02 0.03 0.92
C ILE A 423 -8.40 1.44 1.37
N VAL A 424 -7.45 2.37 1.27
CA VAL A 424 -7.68 3.77 1.64
C VAL A 424 -8.65 4.46 0.68
N MET A 425 -8.60 4.09 -0.60
CA MET A 425 -9.45 4.67 -1.65
C MET A 425 -10.92 4.24 -1.52
N GLY A 426 -11.22 3.05 -1.01
CA GLY A 426 -12.58 2.57 -0.81
C GLY A 426 -13.48 3.56 -0.06
N PRO A 427 -13.13 3.91 1.19
CA PRO A 427 -13.87 4.93 1.94
C PRO A 427 -13.91 6.31 1.27
N VAL A 428 -12.84 6.71 0.57
CA VAL A 428 -12.76 8.01 -0.12
C VAL A 428 -13.74 8.12 -1.29
N LEU A 429 -13.89 7.04 -2.05
CA LEU A 429 -14.81 6.97 -3.20
C LEU A 429 -16.21 6.49 -2.82
N GLU A 430 -16.44 6.14 -1.55
CA GLU A 430 -17.69 5.53 -1.06
C GLU A 430 -18.06 4.23 -1.81
N VAL A 431 -17.05 3.44 -2.17
CA VAL A 431 -17.22 2.14 -2.82
C VAL A 431 -16.61 1.03 -1.98
N SER A 432 -17.05 -0.20 -2.25
CA SER A 432 -16.48 -1.37 -1.58
C SER A 432 -15.00 -1.55 -1.97
N THR A 433 -14.14 -1.70 -0.98
CA THR A 433 -12.74 -2.07 -1.19
C THR A 433 -12.62 -3.40 -1.95
N LEU A 434 -13.57 -4.31 -1.76
CA LEU A 434 -13.65 -5.58 -2.47
C LEU A 434 -13.81 -5.38 -3.99
N ASP A 435 -14.67 -4.46 -4.41
CA ASP A 435 -14.91 -4.19 -5.82
C ASP A 435 -13.74 -3.44 -6.46
N LEU A 436 -13.05 -2.59 -5.70
CA LEU A 436 -11.77 -2.02 -6.13
C LEU A 436 -10.70 -3.11 -6.32
N PHE A 437 -10.60 -4.08 -5.43
CA PHE A 437 -9.68 -5.19 -5.58
C PHE A 437 -9.98 -6.04 -6.80
N ARG A 438 -11.26 -6.38 -7.03
CA ARG A 438 -11.69 -7.10 -8.24
C ARG A 438 -11.40 -6.29 -9.50
N GLY A 439 -11.72 -5.00 -9.49
CA GLY A 439 -11.46 -4.09 -10.58
C GLY A 439 -9.98 -3.89 -10.91
N ALA A 440 -9.09 -3.99 -9.92
CA ALA A 440 -7.65 -3.79 -10.08
C ALA A 440 -6.91 -5.02 -10.61
N PHE A 441 -7.48 -6.22 -10.47
CA PHE A 441 -6.79 -7.46 -10.81
C PHE A 441 -6.40 -7.56 -12.30
N ILE A 442 -7.35 -7.31 -13.20
CA ILE A 442 -7.10 -7.36 -14.64
C ILE A 442 -6.17 -6.22 -15.09
N PRO A 443 -6.38 -4.95 -14.69
CA PRO A 443 -5.43 -3.87 -14.94
C PRO A 443 -4.00 -4.15 -14.45
N GLY A 444 -3.83 -4.72 -13.27
CA GLY A 444 -2.53 -5.12 -12.73
C GLY A 444 -1.85 -6.17 -13.58
N ALA A 445 -2.58 -7.22 -13.97
CA ALA A 445 -2.09 -8.25 -14.88
C ALA A 445 -1.78 -7.70 -16.27
N LEU A 446 -2.58 -6.77 -16.79
CA LEU A 446 -2.35 -6.09 -18.05
C LEU A 446 -1.02 -5.31 -18.02
N LEU A 447 -0.78 -4.51 -17.00
CA LEU A 447 0.46 -3.75 -16.86
C LEU A 447 1.68 -4.67 -16.73
N ALA A 448 1.62 -5.69 -15.88
CA ALA A 448 2.68 -6.68 -15.75
C ALA A 448 3.00 -7.37 -17.10
N THR A 449 1.96 -7.70 -17.88
CA THR A 449 2.09 -8.29 -19.21
C THR A 449 2.70 -7.29 -20.20
N LEU A 450 2.28 -6.03 -20.19
CA LEU A 450 2.85 -4.99 -21.05
C LEU A 450 4.35 -4.78 -20.76
N TYR A 451 4.74 -4.75 -19.48
CA TYR A 451 6.15 -4.66 -19.09
C TYR A 451 6.95 -5.87 -19.57
N LEU A 452 6.39 -7.07 -19.41
CA LEU A 452 7.02 -8.31 -19.86
C LEU A 452 7.19 -8.35 -21.39
N VAL A 453 6.14 -8.01 -22.13
CA VAL A 453 6.17 -7.96 -23.61
C VAL A 453 7.18 -6.93 -24.09
N TYR A 454 7.24 -5.77 -23.45
CA TYR A 454 8.23 -4.75 -23.78
C TYR A 454 9.66 -5.21 -23.54
N THR A 455 9.97 -5.74 -22.37
CA THR A 455 11.33 -6.18 -22.00
C THR A 455 11.78 -7.32 -22.89
N LEU A 456 10.94 -8.32 -23.11
CA LEU A 456 11.24 -9.44 -23.99
C LEU A 456 11.37 -9.02 -25.45
N GLY A 457 10.47 -8.15 -25.93
CA GLY A 457 10.55 -7.60 -27.27
C GLY A 457 11.86 -6.85 -27.52
N ARG A 458 12.30 -6.03 -26.56
CA ARG A 458 13.60 -5.33 -26.61
C ARG A 458 14.78 -6.31 -26.63
N CYS A 459 14.75 -7.34 -25.80
CA CYS A 459 15.79 -8.38 -25.77
C CYS A 459 15.79 -9.27 -27.00
N TRP A 460 14.63 -9.45 -27.64
CA TRP A 460 14.55 -10.20 -28.92
C TRP A 460 15.12 -9.39 -30.07
N LEU A 461 14.81 -8.08 -30.12
CA LEU A 461 15.33 -7.16 -31.16
C LEU A 461 16.83 -6.89 -30.98
N ASN A 462 17.30 -6.71 -29.76
CA ASN A 462 18.67 -6.41 -29.39
C ASN A 462 19.14 -7.38 -28.28
N PRO A 463 19.73 -8.53 -28.67
CA PRO A 463 20.14 -9.58 -27.72
C PRO A 463 21.16 -9.15 -26.66
N GLU A 464 21.90 -8.09 -26.93
CA GLU A 464 22.89 -7.52 -25.98
C GLU A 464 22.26 -6.85 -24.74
N LEU A 465 20.99 -6.48 -24.81
CA LEU A 465 20.29 -5.83 -23.68
C LEU A 465 20.00 -6.80 -22.53
N GLY A 466 19.89 -8.10 -22.83
CA GLY A 466 19.62 -9.13 -21.82
C GLY A 466 20.25 -10.47 -22.24
N PRO A 467 21.56 -10.60 -22.06
CA PRO A 467 22.25 -11.84 -22.42
C PRO A 467 21.74 -13.03 -21.61
N VAL A 468 21.97 -14.24 -22.14
CA VAL A 468 21.74 -15.48 -21.40
C VAL A 468 22.73 -15.54 -20.25
N LEU A 469 22.33 -16.07 -19.11
CA LEU A 469 23.21 -16.23 -17.95
C LEU A 469 24.43 -17.11 -18.31
N SER A 470 25.57 -16.82 -17.71
CA SER A 470 26.81 -17.55 -17.90
C SER A 470 26.62 -19.01 -17.50
N ASP A 471 27.39 -19.92 -18.14
CA ASP A 471 27.32 -21.36 -17.86
C ASP A 471 27.62 -21.67 -16.38
N GLU A 472 28.37 -20.82 -15.69
CA GLU A 472 28.68 -20.94 -14.27
C GLU A 472 27.48 -20.64 -13.39
N ASP A 473 26.61 -19.71 -13.81
CA ASP A 473 25.41 -19.29 -13.10
C ASP A 473 24.17 -20.12 -13.53
N GLN A 474 24.28 -20.99 -14.50
CA GLN A 474 23.20 -21.86 -14.91
C GLN A 474 23.16 -23.12 -14.01
N PRO A 475 21.96 -23.51 -13.55
CA PRO A 475 21.79 -24.72 -12.77
C PRO A 475 22.09 -25.94 -13.63
N LYS A 476 22.70 -26.97 -13.03
CA LYS A 476 22.85 -28.28 -13.66
C LYS A 476 21.45 -28.85 -13.86
N THR A 477 21.05 -28.94 -15.13
CA THR A 477 19.75 -29.50 -15.50
C THR A 477 19.96 -30.92 -16.05
N SER A 478 18.90 -31.73 -15.96
CA SER A 478 18.89 -33.04 -16.62
C SER A 478 18.84 -32.88 -18.14
N ASP A 479 19.28 -33.90 -18.87
CA ASP A 479 19.16 -33.95 -20.33
C ASP A 479 17.71 -33.91 -20.82
N PHE A 480 16.77 -34.10 -19.92
CA PHE A 480 15.31 -34.10 -20.16
C PHE A 480 14.58 -32.83 -19.68
N TYR A 481 15.30 -31.74 -19.41
CA TYR A 481 14.73 -30.52 -18.85
C TYR A 481 13.46 -30.01 -19.59
N GLY A 482 13.47 -30.00 -20.93
CA GLY A 482 12.30 -29.60 -21.71
C GLY A 482 11.07 -30.50 -21.51
N ALA A 483 11.31 -31.79 -21.32
CA ALA A 483 10.25 -32.74 -21.03
C ALA A 483 9.75 -32.66 -19.59
N GLU A 484 10.61 -32.32 -18.64
CA GLU A 484 10.21 -32.00 -17.24
C GLU A 484 9.29 -30.78 -17.18
N VAL A 485 9.64 -29.69 -17.86
CA VAL A 485 8.80 -28.49 -17.97
C VAL A 485 7.43 -28.84 -18.57
N ALA A 486 7.40 -29.65 -19.65
CA ALA A 486 6.16 -30.06 -20.29
C ALA A 486 5.27 -30.89 -19.36
N LEU A 487 5.86 -31.80 -18.58
CA LEU A 487 5.11 -32.60 -17.59
C LEU A 487 4.50 -31.76 -16.47
N ILE A 488 5.27 -30.80 -15.95
CA ILE A 488 4.79 -29.91 -14.89
C ILE A 488 3.67 -29.03 -15.42
N ALA A 489 3.84 -28.44 -16.62
CA ALA A 489 2.81 -27.63 -17.25
C ALA A 489 1.52 -28.45 -17.50
N LEU A 490 1.66 -29.70 -17.99
CA LEU A 490 0.54 -30.61 -18.17
C LEU A 490 -0.19 -30.90 -16.85
N GLY A 491 0.57 -31.20 -15.80
CA GLY A 491 0.03 -31.46 -14.46
C GLY A 491 -0.75 -30.26 -13.91
N VAL A 492 -0.14 -29.07 -13.93
CA VAL A 492 -0.76 -27.83 -13.46
C VAL A 492 -2.05 -27.52 -14.21
N LEU A 493 -2.04 -27.57 -15.55
CA LEU A 493 -3.22 -27.30 -16.36
C LEU A 493 -4.32 -28.34 -16.14
N THR A 494 -3.96 -29.63 -15.97
CA THR A 494 -4.94 -30.68 -15.64
C THR A 494 -5.60 -30.40 -14.31
N ILE A 495 -4.82 -30.05 -13.30
CA ILE A 495 -5.32 -29.74 -11.96
C ILE A 495 -6.22 -28.48 -12.00
N CYS A 496 -5.78 -27.42 -12.66
CA CYS A 496 -6.59 -26.21 -12.83
C CYS A 496 -7.96 -26.53 -13.45
N ARG A 497 -8.00 -27.42 -14.43
CA ARG A 497 -9.25 -27.80 -15.09
C ARG A 497 -10.13 -28.74 -14.27
N VAL A 498 -9.56 -29.69 -13.52
CA VAL A 498 -10.29 -30.57 -12.60
C VAL A 498 -11.02 -29.75 -11.53
N PHE A 499 -10.37 -28.70 -11.03
CA PHE A 499 -10.96 -27.85 -10.00
C PHE A 499 -11.76 -26.64 -10.55
N GLY A 500 -12.04 -26.60 -11.85
CA GLY A 500 -12.78 -25.48 -12.46
C GLY A 500 -12.00 -24.15 -12.48
N LEU A 501 -10.69 -24.19 -12.21
CA LEU A 501 -9.81 -23.04 -12.26
C LEU A 501 -9.36 -22.80 -13.71
N GLY A 502 -10.11 -22.09 -14.52
CA GLY A 502 -9.63 -21.81 -15.86
C GLY A 502 -10.65 -21.36 -16.88
N ILE A 503 -10.12 -20.83 -17.97
CA ILE A 503 -10.80 -20.25 -19.11
C ILE A 503 -11.93 -21.20 -19.60
N GLY A 504 -13.20 -20.82 -19.36
CA GLY A 504 -14.39 -21.56 -19.82
C GLY A 504 -15.08 -22.43 -18.78
N GLY A 505 -14.73 -22.38 -17.52
CA GLY A 505 -15.50 -22.99 -16.42
C GLY A 505 -16.38 -21.93 -15.73
N ASN A 506 -17.62 -22.28 -15.40
CA ASN A 506 -18.45 -21.45 -14.53
C ASN A 506 -17.72 -21.26 -13.19
N PHE A 507 -17.43 -20.04 -12.80
CA PHE A 507 -16.88 -19.66 -11.50
C PHE A 507 -17.79 -20.02 -10.29
N GLY A 508 -18.92 -20.70 -10.51
CA GLY A 508 -19.89 -21.13 -9.51
C GLY A 508 -19.60 -22.45 -8.81
N GLY A 509 -18.44 -23.07 -9.03
CA GLY A 509 -18.05 -24.33 -8.36
C GLY A 509 -17.16 -24.08 -7.15
N VAL A 510 -17.66 -24.50 -6.01
CA VAL A 510 -17.05 -24.55 -4.69
C VAL A 510 -15.54 -24.87 -4.73
N LEU A 511 -14.73 -24.00 -4.09
CA LEU A 511 -13.34 -24.20 -3.65
C LEU A 511 -12.19 -24.01 -4.65
N PRO A 512 -11.93 -22.77 -5.13
CA PRO A 512 -10.62 -22.48 -5.75
C PRO A 512 -9.44 -22.58 -4.77
N PHE A 513 -9.68 -22.48 -3.46
CA PHE A 513 -8.64 -22.56 -2.42
C PHE A 513 -8.27 -23.98 -2.00
N GLY A 514 -9.25 -24.83 -1.81
CA GLY A 514 -9.04 -26.28 -1.64
C GLY A 514 -8.29 -26.85 -2.84
N GLY A 515 -8.61 -26.36 -4.04
CA GLY A 515 -7.93 -26.70 -5.28
C GLY A 515 -6.44 -26.32 -5.27
N LEU A 516 -6.08 -25.09 -4.90
CA LEU A 516 -4.66 -24.67 -4.82
C LEU A 516 -3.86 -25.39 -3.73
N ILE A 517 -4.48 -25.66 -2.58
CA ILE A 517 -3.87 -26.45 -1.51
C ILE A 517 -3.71 -27.90 -1.96
N VAL A 518 -4.72 -28.47 -2.64
CA VAL A 518 -4.65 -29.82 -3.20
C VAL A 518 -3.67 -29.87 -4.38
N VAL A 519 -3.61 -28.83 -5.22
CA VAL A 519 -2.60 -28.67 -6.28
C VAL A 519 -1.20 -28.66 -5.68
N GLY A 520 -0.95 -27.83 -4.68
CA GLY A 520 0.32 -27.82 -3.96
C GLY A 520 0.62 -29.15 -3.28
N GLY A 521 -0.38 -29.77 -2.64
CA GLY A 521 -0.26 -31.07 -2.01
C GLY A 521 -0.05 -32.23 -3.01
N VAL A 522 -0.73 -32.21 -4.15
CA VAL A 522 -0.55 -33.22 -5.22
C VAL A 522 0.77 -33.02 -5.94
N LEU A 523 1.25 -31.77 -6.16
CA LEU A 523 2.57 -31.51 -6.69
C LEU A 523 3.67 -31.95 -5.71
N LEU A 524 3.50 -31.73 -4.40
CA LEU A 524 4.40 -32.24 -3.36
C LEU A 524 4.38 -33.77 -3.26
N LEU A 525 3.21 -34.38 -3.41
CA LEU A 525 3.05 -35.84 -3.44
C LEU A 525 3.56 -36.43 -4.78
N ALA A 526 3.33 -35.76 -5.88
CA ALA A 526 3.89 -36.12 -7.18
C ALA A 526 5.40 -36.10 -7.14
N HIS A 527 6.04 -35.12 -6.51
CA HIS A 527 7.50 -35.05 -6.35
C HIS A 527 8.07 -36.29 -5.65
N ARG A 528 7.41 -36.80 -4.60
CA ARG A 528 7.84 -38.06 -3.94
C ARG A 528 7.47 -39.32 -4.74
N SER A 529 6.38 -39.28 -5.51
CA SER A 529 5.86 -40.41 -6.29
C SER A 529 6.49 -40.50 -7.70
N TYR A 530 7.07 -39.41 -8.21
CA TYR A 530 7.71 -39.35 -9.53
C TYR A 530 8.98 -40.23 -9.67
N ARG A 531 9.46 -40.77 -8.58
CA ARG A 531 10.45 -41.86 -8.64
C ARG A 531 9.93 -43.15 -9.32
N ASN A 532 8.63 -43.17 -9.63
CA ASN A 532 8.01 -44.30 -10.29
C ASN A 532 7.59 -43.93 -11.72
N LEU A 533 8.47 -44.21 -12.69
CA LEU A 533 8.26 -44.01 -14.13
C LEU A 533 6.93 -44.60 -14.62
N MET A 534 6.45 -45.67 -13.94
CA MET A 534 5.20 -46.35 -14.26
C MET A 534 3.96 -45.50 -13.94
N ALA A 535 4.00 -44.69 -12.88
CA ALA A 535 2.91 -43.77 -12.52
C ALA A 535 2.74 -42.65 -13.56
N LEU A 536 3.87 -42.12 -14.09
CA LEU A 536 3.88 -41.13 -15.17
C LEU A 536 3.33 -41.68 -16.48
N ARG A 537 3.71 -42.94 -16.83
CA ARG A 537 3.21 -43.61 -18.04
C ARG A 537 1.69 -43.76 -18.06
N VAL A 538 1.04 -43.81 -16.89
CA VAL A 538 -0.41 -43.89 -16.76
C VAL A 538 -1.05 -42.51 -16.61
N ALA A 539 -0.42 -41.61 -15.84
CA ALA A 539 -1.01 -40.30 -15.51
C ALA A 539 -1.14 -39.36 -16.73
N VAL A 540 -0.13 -39.36 -17.63
CA VAL A 540 -0.15 -38.48 -18.81
C VAL A 540 -1.25 -38.84 -19.82
N PRO A 541 -1.40 -40.13 -20.25
CA PRO A 541 -2.52 -40.51 -21.08
C PRO A 541 -3.88 -40.25 -20.44
N LEU A 542 -4.03 -40.49 -19.14
CA LEU A 542 -5.25 -40.21 -18.40
C LEU A 542 -5.58 -38.70 -18.38
N ALA A 543 -4.57 -37.84 -18.18
CA ALA A 543 -4.73 -36.40 -18.26
C ALA A 543 -5.21 -35.95 -19.66
N ILE A 544 -4.60 -36.47 -20.72
CA ILE A 544 -4.99 -36.17 -22.11
C ILE A 544 -6.42 -36.68 -22.40
N LEU A 545 -6.75 -37.88 -21.98
CA LEU A 545 -8.10 -38.44 -22.11
C LEU A 545 -9.15 -37.62 -21.34
N PHE A 546 -8.81 -37.18 -20.14
CA PHE A 546 -9.69 -36.29 -19.36
C PHE A 546 -9.97 -34.97 -20.10
N HIS A 547 -8.95 -34.34 -20.67
CA HIS A 547 -9.14 -33.13 -21.47
C HIS A 547 -9.96 -33.39 -22.75
N GLY A 548 -9.78 -34.53 -23.39
CA GLY A 548 -10.61 -34.97 -24.52
C GLY A 548 -12.07 -35.16 -24.16
N TYR A 549 -12.34 -35.81 -22.98
CA TYR A 549 -13.69 -35.95 -22.44
C TYR A 549 -14.31 -34.59 -22.17
N MET A 550 -13.57 -33.62 -21.59
CA MET A 550 -14.09 -32.28 -21.31
C MET A 550 -14.43 -31.49 -22.59
N VAL A 551 -13.75 -31.74 -23.72
CA VAL A 551 -14.13 -31.17 -25.02
C VAL A 551 -15.47 -31.73 -25.47
N VAL A 552 -15.66 -33.04 -25.36
CA VAL A 552 -16.94 -33.70 -25.75
C VAL A 552 -18.08 -33.27 -24.85
N ALA A 553 -17.86 -33.22 -23.53
CA ALA A 553 -18.89 -32.83 -22.57
C ALA A 553 -19.36 -31.38 -22.75
N ASN A 554 -18.48 -30.46 -23.15
CA ASN A 554 -18.81 -29.07 -23.39
C ASN A 554 -19.37 -28.81 -24.81
N TRP A 555 -19.40 -29.82 -25.70
CA TRP A 555 -19.90 -29.69 -27.07
C TRP A 555 -21.40 -29.38 -27.15
N ALA A 556 -22.17 -29.87 -26.18
CA ALA A 556 -23.62 -29.66 -26.13
C ALA A 556 -24.05 -28.20 -25.88
N GLY A 557 -23.14 -27.33 -25.36
CA GLY A 557 -23.38 -25.90 -25.08
C GLY A 557 -22.93 -24.92 -26.19
N GLY A 558 -22.45 -25.45 -27.33
CA GLY A 558 -21.87 -24.65 -28.43
C GLY A 558 -20.44 -25.08 -28.74
N PHE A 559 -19.85 -24.61 -29.86
CA PHE A 559 -18.50 -25.02 -30.26
C PHE A 559 -17.44 -24.51 -29.25
N PRO A 560 -16.80 -25.39 -28.47
CA PRO A 560 -15.91 -24.99 -27.38
C PRO A 560 -14.47 -24.73 -27.89
N ILE A 561 -14.28 -23.65 -28.68
CA ILE A 561 -12.96 -23.30 -29.26
C ILE A 561 -11.85 -23.36 -28.21
N VAL A 562 -12.08 -22.74 -27.04
CA VAL A 562 -11.09 -22.71 -25.94
C VAL A 562 -10.75 -24.11 -25.44
N SER A 563 -11.74 -24.98 -25.30
CA SER A 563 -11.53 -26.39 -24.87
C SER A 563 -10.77 -27.19 -25.90
N VAL A 564 -11.00 -26.95 -27.20
CA VAL A 564 -10.28 -27.60 -28.31
C VAL A 564 -8.83 -27.13 -28.36
N VAL A 565 -8.60 -25.82 -28.23
CA VAL A 565 -7.24 -25.24 -28.20
C VAL A 565 -6.44 -25.76 -27.01
N LEU A 566 -7.05 -25.80 -25.82
CA LEU A 566 -6.45 -26.38 -24.62
C LEU A 566 -6.12 -27.86 -24.81
N PHE A 567 -7.02 -28.63 -25.41
CA PHE A 567 -6.77 -30.06 -25.68
C PHE A 567 -5.62 -30.28 -26.66
N ALA A 568 -5.57 -29.48 -27.75
CA ALA A 568 -4.45 -29.51 -28.67
C ALA A 568 -3.11 -29.16 -28.01
N PHE A 569 -3.13 -28.16 -27.11
CA PHE A 569 -1.95 -27.77 -26.32
C PHE A 569 -1.53 -28.90 -25.36
N MET A 570 -2.47 -29.59 -24.72
CA MET A 570 -2.19 -30.76 -23.86
C MET A 570 -1.57 -31.92 -24.63
N ILE A 571 -2.02 -32.17 -25.87
CA ILE A 571 -1.39 -33.16 -26.73
C ILE A 571 0.06 -32.75 -27.05
N LEU A 572 0.29 -31.46 -27.36
CA LEU A 572 1.64 -30.95 -27.62
C LEU A 572 2.56 -31.16 -26.43
N LEU A 573 2.09 -30.81 -25.21
CA LEU A 573 2.85 -31.04 -23.97
C LEU A 573 3.14 -32.53 -23.76
N GLY A 574 2.21 -33.42 -24.01
CA GLY A 574 2.38 -34.86 -23.94
C GLY A 574 3.43 -35.36 -24.94
N VAL A 575 3.46 -34.79 -26.15
CA VAL A 575 4.51 -35.13 -27.16
C VAL A 575 5.87 -34.61 -26.73
N LEU A 576 5.96 -33.41 -26.17
CA LEU A 576 7.22 -32.88 -25.65
C LEU A 576 7.74 -33.67 -24.43
N ALA A 577 6.87 -34.34 -23.70
CA ALA A 577 7.25 -35.24 -22.60
C ALA A 577 7.69 -36.64 -23.05
N MET A 578 7.49 -37.00 -24.34
CA MET A 578 7.87 -38.33 -24.89
C MET A 578 9.32 -38.77 -24.68
N PRO A 579 10.35 -37.89 -24.70
CA PRO A 579 11.72 -38.32 -24.44
C PRO A 579 11.89 -39.06 -23.11
N ILE A 580 11.15 -38.66 -22.07
CA ILE A 580 11.18 -39.32 -20.76
C ILE A 580 10.65 -40.78 -20.85
N TYR A 581 9.64 -41.01 -21.70
CA TYR A 581 9.06 -42.34 -21.89
C TYR A 581 9.97 -43.32 -22.65
N ARG A 582 10.89 -42.78 -23.47
CA ARG A 582 11.82 -43.59 -24.31
C ARG A 582 13.13 -43.86 -23.61
N SER A 583 13.42 -43.26 -22.46
CA SER A 583 14.59 -43.56 -21.68
C SER A 583 14.49 -44.97 -21.11
N ASP A 584 15.55 -45.79 -21.30
CA ASP A 584 15.57 -47.15 -20.82
C ASP A 584 15.40 -47.22 -19.31
N ALA A 585 14.65 -48.23 -18.88
CA ALA A 585 14.15 -48.40 -17.50
C ALA A 585 15.22 -48.59 -16.42
N GLU A 586 16.51 -48.70 -16.80
CA GLU A 586 17.60 -48.84 -15.84
C GLU A 586 18.25 -47.54 -15.39
N SER A 587 18.06 -46.44 -16.12
CA SER A 587 18.47 -45.13 -15.65
C SER A 587 17.36 -44.61 -14.73
N ARG A 588 17.62 -44.54 -13.42
CA ARG A 588 16.75 -43.84 -12.46
C ARG A 588 16.59 -42.39 -12.93
N PHE A 589 15.42 -42.07 -13.46
CA PHE A 589 15.05 -40.72 -13.74
C PHE A 589 14.98 -39.92 -12.42
N GLU A 590 15.97 -39.11 -12.16
CA GLU A 590 15.99 -38.18 -11.07
C GLU A 590 15.58 -36.81 -11.61
N PHE A 591 14.43 -36.30 -11.18
CA PHE A 591 14.12 -34.90 -11.36
C PHE A 591 15.26 -34.04 -10.82
N SER A 592 15.65 -33.02 -11.56
CA SER A 592 16.71 -32.14 -11.09
C SER A 592 16.29 -31.50 -9.76
N ASN A 593 17.21 -31.37 -8.81
CA ASN A 593 16.98 -30.68 -7.53
C ASN A 593 16.45 -29.25 -7.71
N LEU A 594 16.56 -28.70 -8.91
CA LEU A 594 16.00 -27.45 -9.37
C LEU A 594 14.50 -27.32 -9.05
N TRP A 595 13.73 -28.38 -9.27
CA TRP A 595 12.28 -28.36 -9.04
C TRP A 595 11.93 -28.39 -7.55
N ASP A 596 12.76 -29.04 -6.73
CA ASP A 596 12.60 -29.00 -5.27
C ASP A 596 12.77 -27.57 -4.74
N GLU A 597 13.83 -26.89 -5.20
CA GLU A 597 14.09 -25.51 -4.83
C GLU A 597 13.01 -24.56 -5.37
N PHE A 598 12.58 -24.79 -6.63
CA PHE A 598 11.51 -24.00 -7.24
C PHE A 598 10.19 -24.11 -6.47
N PHE A 599 9.74 -25.32 -6.18
CA PHE A 599 8.49 -25.50 -5.43
C PHE A 599 8.63 -25.06 -3.99
N ALA A 600 9.75 -25.26 -3.35
CA ALA A 600 10.02 -24.76 -2.01
C ALA A 600 10.04 -23.22 -1.94
N GLY A 601 10.52 -22.55 -2.99
CA GLY A 601 10.54 -21.09 -3.07
C GLY A 601 9.21 -20.47 -3.51
N LEU A 602 8.54 -21.07 -4.51
CA LEU A 602 7.31 -20.51 -5.11
C LEU A 602 6.03 -20.84 -4.32
N MET A 603 5.89 -22.11 -3.86
CA MET A 603 4.61 -22.58 -3.32
C MET A 603 4.16 -21.85 -2.05
N PRO A 604 4.97 -21.69 -1.01
CA PRO A 604 4.49 -21.14 0.24
C PRO A 604 4.04 -19.68 0.13
N PRO A 605 4.81 -18.75 -0.50
CA PRO A 605 4.33 -17.39 -0.72
C PRO A 605 3.07 -17.34 -1.59
N THR A 606 3.04 -18.15 -2.67
CA THR A 606 1.91 -18.18 -3.60
C THR A 606 0.65 -18.72 -2.92
N ILE A 607 0.75 -19.77 -2.12
CA ILE A 607 -0.40 -20.29 -1.35
C ILE A 607 -0.92 -19.24 -0.37
N LEU A 608 -0.03 -18.59 0.38
CA LEU A 608 -0.42 -17.57 1.34
C LEU A 608 -1.15 -16.40 0.67
N ILE A 609 -0.56 -15.87 -0.40
CA ILE A 609 -1.14 -14.74 -1.15
C ILE A 609 -2.45 -15.17 -1.82
N SER A 610 -2.49 -16.35 -2.44
CA SER A 610 -3.71 -16.88 -3.07
C SER A 610 -4.81 -17.13 -2.04
N PHE A 611 -4.45 -17.56 -0.84
CA PHE A 611 -5.43 -17.74 0.24
C PHE A 611 -5.96 -16.38 0.71
N ALA A 612 -5.10 -15.42 0.99
CA ALA A 612 -5.51 -14.08 1.43
C ALA A 612 -6.30 -13.35 0.34
N LEU A 613 -5.71 -13.19 -0.85
CA LEU A 613 -6.34 -12.46 -1.95
C LEU A 613 -7.59 -13.17 -2.48
N GLY A 614 -7.52 -14.44 -2.69
CA GLY A 614 -8.62 -15.18 -3.25
C GLY A 614 -9.82 -15.29 -2.30
N SER A 615 -9.61 -15.38 -0.97
CA SER A 615 -10.72 -15.32 0.00
C SER A 615 -11.48 -13.99 -0.12
N ILE A 616 -10.76 -12.89 -0.39
CA ILE A 616 -11.35 -11.58 -0.66
C ILE A 616 -12.10 -11.59 -1.99
N LEU A 617 -11.42 -11.96 -3.07
CA LEU A 617 -12.00 -11.91 -4.43
C LEU A 617 -13.27 -12.75 -4.58
N LEU A 618 -13.34 -13.86 -3.87
CA LEU A 618 -14.52 -14.75 -3.86
C LEU A 618 -15.57 -14.36 -2.82
N GLY A 619 -15.30 -13.32 -2.00
CA GLY A 619 -16.26 -12.86 -1.01
C GLY A 619 -16.37 -13.74 0.24
N PHE A 620 -15.42 -14.67 0.48
CA PHE A 620 -15.39 -15.51 1.68
C PHE A 620 -14.88 -14.77 2.92
N ALA A 621 -14.04 -13.76 2.72
CA ALA A 621 -13.48 -12.96 3.79
C ALA A 621 -13.49 -11.48 3.44
N THR A 622 -13.66 -10.64 4.43
CA THR A 622 -13.42 -9.20 4.32
C THR A 622 -11.93 -8.91 4.15
N PRO A 623 -11.54 -7.74 3.62
CA PRO A 623 -10.13 -7.36 3.53
C PRO A 623 -9.38 -7.45 4.88
N ALA A 624 -10.03 -7.11 5.99
CA ALA A 624 -9.44 -7.17 7.32
C ALA A 624 -9.23 -8.60 7.81
N GLU A 625 -10.20 -9.48 7.59
CA GLU A 625 -10.09 -10.91 7.90
C GLU A 625 -8.98 -11.57 7.11
N ALA A 626 -8.92 -11.30 5.82
CA ALA A 626 -7.88 -11.84 4.95
C ALA A 626 -6.48 -11.33 5.33
N ALA A 627 -6.37 -10.04 5.71
CA ALA A 627 -5.14 -9.45 6.20
C ALA A 627 -4.65 -10.11 7.50
N ALA A 628 -5.55 -10.34 8.45
CA ALA A 628 -5.21 -11.02 9.70
C ALA A 628 -4.78 -12.48 9.47
N MET A 629 -5.50 -13.21 8.62
CA MET A 629 -5.15 -14.57 8.25
C MET A 629 -3.83 -14.61 7.47
N GLY A 630 -3.58 -13.63 6.60
CA GLY A 630 -2.31 -13.47 5.89
C GLY A 630 -1.14 -13.17 6.81
N ALA A 631 -1.32 -12.24 7.77
CA ALA A 631 -0.32 -11.94 8.78
C ALA A 631 -0.02 -13.16 9.67
N PHE A 632 -1.04 -13.85 10.14
CA PHE A 632 -0.88 -15.09 10.90
C PHE A 632 -0.16 -16.17 10.08
N GLY A 633 -0.58 -16.37 8.83
CA GLY A 633 0.05 -17.33 7.91
C GLY A 633 1.51 -17.00 7.63
N SER A 634 1.88 -15.72 7.47
CA SER A 634 3.27 -15.29 7.27
C SER A 634 4.15 -15.59 8.49
N ILE A 635 3.62 -15.42 9.72
CA ILE A 635 4.29 -15.80 10.96
C ILE A 635 4.51 -17.32 10.98
N LEU A 636 3.49 -18.13 10.66
CA LEU A 636 3.62 -19.59 10.61
C LEU A 636 4.65 -20.04 9.56
N LEU A 637 4.68 -19.40 8.40
CA LEU A 637 5.67 -19.68 7.38
C LEU A 637 7.08 -19.33 7.86
N SER A 638 7.26 -18.18 8.51
CA SER A 638 8.55 -17.78 9.08
C SER A 638 9.07 -18.80 10.10
N ILE A 639 8.19 -19.35 10.95
CA ILE A 639 8.48 -20.43 11.88
C ILE A 639 8.85 -21.72 11.11
N GLY A 640 8.07 -22.10 10.09
CA GLY A 640 8.30 -23.29 9.26
C GLY A 640 9.64 -23.26 8.54
N TYR A 641 10.06 -22.09 8.07
CA TYR A 641 11.37 -21.86 7.45
C TYR A 641 12.52 -21.69 8.45
N ARG A 642 12.25 -21.77 9.75
CA ARG A 642 13.23 -21.58 10.84
C ARG A 642 13.94 -20.21 10.78
N LYS A 643 13.27 -19.19 10.23
CA LYS A 643 13.75 -17.82 10.16
C LYS A 643 13.13 -16.92 11.23
N PHE A 644 12.14 -17.43 11.96
CA PHE A 644 11.48 -16.68 13.03
C PHE A 644 12.44 -16.48 14.20
N THR A 645 12.66 -15.21 14.54
CA THR A 645 13.33 -14.80 15.79
C THR A 645 12.46 -13.77 16.50
N MET A 646 12.40 -13.83 17.84
CA MET A 646 11.58 -12.89 18.59
C MET A 646 12.02 -11.43 18.40
N SER A 647 13.33 -11.20 18.26
CA SER A 647 13.87 -9.86 17.96
C SER A 647 13.44 -9.37 16.59
N GLY A 648 13.56 -10.22 15.55
CA GLY A 648 13.15 -9.86 14.18
C GLY A 648 11.63 -9.66 14.06
N PHE A 649 10.83 -10.43 14.80
CA PHE A 649 9.39 -10.23 14.86
C PHE A 649 9.02 -8.89 15.51
N PHE A 650 9.67 -8.55 16.64
CA PHE A 650 9.47 -7.27 17.30
C PHE A 650 9.89 -6.08 16.39
N GLU A 651 10.99 -6.22 15.66
CA GLU A 651 11.40 -5.24 14.66
C GLU A 651 10.38 -5.10 13.53
N SER A 652 9.79 -6.21 13.10
CA SER A 652 8.71 -6.20 12.09
C SER A 652 7.45 -5.49 12.61
N LEU A 653 7.08 -5.68 13.86
CA LEU A 653 5.97 -4.95 14.51
C LEU A 653 6.23 -3.45 14.56
N ILE A 654 7.44 -3.03 14.91
CA ILE A 654 7.82 -1.61 14.95
C ILE A 654 7.77 -0.99 13.54
N LYS A 655 8.34 -1.63 12.54
CA LYS A 655 8.28 -1.15 11.15
C LYS A 655 6.84 -1.06 10.65
N ALA A 656 6.01 -2.06 10.96
CA ALA A 656 4.60 -2.03 10.62
C ALA A 656 3.85 -0.89 11.32
N LEU A 657 4.18 -0.60 12.57
CA LEU A 657 3.63 0.53 13.31
C LEU A 657 4.00 1.87 12.67
N GLU A 658 5.27 2.06 12.29
CA GLU A 658 5.76 3.29 11.65
C GLU A 658 4.97 3.62 10.37
N ILE A 659 4.79 2.63 9.51
CA ILE A 659 4.04 2.80 8.26
C ILE A 659 2.54 2.98 8.53
N THR A 660 1.98 2.27 9.50
CA THR A 660 0.58 2.41 9.91
C THR A 660 0.29 3.83 10.42
N VAL A 661 1.13 4.35 11.32
CA VAL A 661 0.99 5.71 11.83
C VAL A 661 1.06 6.74 10.71
N LEU A 662 2.04 6.58 9.81
CA LEU A 662 2.20 7.43 8.64
C LEU A 662 0.89 7.57 7.84
N ILE A 663 0.32 6.43 7.45
CA ILE A 663 -0.86 6.39 6.58
C ILE A 663 -2.10 6.84 7.35
N MET A 664 -2.38 6.24 8.50
CA MET A 664 -3.62 6.46 9.23
C MET A 664 -3.73 7.87 9.80
N PHE A 665 -2.62 8.45 10.25
CA PHE A 665 -2.62 9.84 10.75
C PHE A 665 -2.85 10.84 9.60
N LEU A 666 -2.30 10.56 8.42
CA LEU A 666 -2.57 11.37 7.24
C LEU A 666 -4.02 11.22 6.76
N VAL A 667 -4.61 10.01 6.84
CA VAL A 667 -6.05 9.79 6.57
C VAL A 667 -6.90 10.64 7.50
N ALA A 668 -6.63 10.63 8.81
CA ALA A 668 -7.38 11.42 9.78
C ALA A 668 -7.28 12.93 9.51
N ALA A 669 -6.07 13.42 9.21
CA ALA A 669 -5.83 14.82 8.86
C ALA A 669 -6.56 15.23 7.58
N SER A 670 -6.54 14.36 6.56
CA SER A 670 -7.18 14.60 5.27
C SER A 670 -8.70 14.55 5.36
N ASN A 671 -9.27 13.64 6.16
CA ASN A 671 -10.71 13.57 6.38
C ASN A 671 -11.22 14.84 7.05
N PHE A 672 -10.47 15.38 8.02
CA PHE A 672 -10.82 16.66 8.64
C PHE A 672 -10.72 17.81 7.63
N PHE A 673 -9.66 17.89 6.85
CA PHE A 673 -9.50 18.90 5.79
C PHE A 673 -10.63 18.81 4.75
N GLY A 674 -10.94 17.60 4.27
CA GLY A 674 -12.01 17.36 3.31
C GLY A 674 -13.40 17.73 3.85
N ALA A 675 -13.66 17.46 5.13
CA ALA A 675 -14.90 17.83 5.79
C ALA A 675 -15.08 19.35 5.86
N GLU A 676 -14.03 20.10 6.21
CA GLU A 676 -14.06 21.56 6.20
C GLU A 676 -14.17 22.12 4.78
N PHE A 677 -13.46 21.55 3.82
CA PHE A 677 -13.54 21.92 2.41
C PHE A 677 -14.97 21.76 1.86
N SER A 678 -15.63 20.65 2.21
CA SER A 678 -17.02 20.37 1.86
C SER A 678 -18.00 21.31 2.57
N ASN A 679 -17.77 21.59 3.86
CA ASN A 679 -18.56 22.51 4.65
C ASN A 679 -18.54 23.96 4.09
N LEU A 680 -17.42 24.36 3.51
CA LEU A 680 -17.27 25.65 2.81
C LEU A 680 -18.00 25.67 1.46
N GLY A 681 -18.47 24.54 0.92
CA GLY A 681 -19.18 24.44 -0.36
C GLY A 681 -18.30 24.58 -1.58
N THR A 682 -16.99 24.51 -1.42
CA THR A 682 -15.99 24.68 -2.50
C THR A 682 -16.06 23.57 -3.55
N PRO A 683 -16.26 22.27 -3.21
CA PRO A 683 -16.40 21.20 -4.21
C PRO A 683 -17.56 21.47 -5.19
N LYS A 684 -18.69 21.96 -4.67
CA LYS A 684 -19.85 22.29 -5.51
C LYS A 684 -19.52 23.41 -6.50
N MET A 685 -18.86 24.47 -6.05
CA MET A 685 -18.44 25.57 -6.92
C MET A 685 -17.46 25.10 -7.99
N MET A 686 -16.48 24.26 -7.64
CA MET A 686 -15.53 23.69 -8.61
C MET A 686 -16.25 22.83 -9.63
N THR A 687 -17.21 22.02 -9.20
CA THR A 687 -18.03 21.19 -10.10
C THR A 687 -18.82 22.05 -11.08
N GLU A 688 -19.47 23.11 -10.61
CA GLU A 688 -20.21 24.04 -11.45
C GLU A 688 -19.29 24.74 -12.47
N MET A 689 -18.08 25.11 -12.07
CA MET A 689 -17.09 25.69 -12.96
C MET A 689 -16.64 24.72 -14.05
N LEU A 690 -16.36 23.46 -13.71
CA LEU A 690 -15.88 22.44 -14.65
C LEU A 690 -16.99 21.98 -15.61
N LEU A 691 -18.19 21.78 -15.10
CA LEU A 691 -19.35 21.41 -15.93
C LEU A 691 -19.81 22.55 -16.84
N GLY A 692 -19.57 23.81 -16.44
CA GLY A 692 -19.87 25.00 -17.25
C GLY A 692 -18.95 25.22 -18.47
N LEU A 693 -17.94 24.35 -18.66
CA LEU A 693 -17.03 24.44 -19.81
C LEU A 693 -17.60 23.88 -21.11
N ASP A 694 -18.85 23.42 -21.14
CA ASP A 694 -19.54 22.83 -22.31
C ASP A 694 -18.71 21.77 -23.06
N MET A 695 -17.96 20.96 -22.33
CA MET A 695 -17.11 19.89 -22.85
C MET A 695 -17.75 18.51 -22.68
N SER A 696 -17.30 17.54 -23.46
CA SER A 696 -17.79 16.17 -23.30
C SER A 696 -17.36 15.61 -21.93
N PRO A 697 -18.18 14.75 -21.27
CA PRO A 697 -17.84 14.12 -20.01
C PRO A 697 -16.48 13.42 -19.99
N TYR A 698 -16.14 12.75 -21.10
CA TYR A 698 -14.83 12.10 -21.27
C TYR A 698 -13.67 13.09 -21.27
N LEU A 699 -13.85 14.28 -21.84
CA LEU A 699 -12.80 15.30 -21.88
C LEU A 699 -12.61 15.93 -20.48
N ILE A 700 -13.70 16.14 -19.73
CA ILE A 700 -13.61 16.60 -18.34
C ILE A 700 -12.89 15.56 -17.49
N LEU A 701 -13.24 14.28 -17.65
CA LEU A 701 -12.54 13.20 -16.93
C LEU A 701 -11.06 13.14 -17.31
N LEU A 702 -10.72 13.30 -18.58
CA LEU A 702 -9.33 13.37 -19.05
C LEU A 702 -8.58 14.55 -18.43
N MET A 703 -9.22 15.72 -18.29
CA MET A 703 -8.64 16.88 -17.59
C MET A 703 -8.38 16.58 -16.12
N VAL A 704 -9.33 15.91 -15.44
CA VAL A 704 -9.16 15.46 -14.06
C VAL A 704 -7.98 14.51 -13.94
N MET A 705 -7.86 13.54 -14.86
CA MET A 705 -6.74 12.60 -14.88
C MET A 705 -5.40 13.29 -15.18
N ALA A 706 -5.39 14.27 -16.09
CA ALA A 706 -4.21 15.07 -16.38
C ALA A 706 -3.77 15.93 -15.19
N LEU A 707 -4.74 16.50 -14.45
CA LEU A 707 -4.44 17.24 -13.22
C LEU A 707 -3.82 16.33 -12.15
N ILE A 708 -4.38 15.13 -11.94
CA ILE A 708 -3.84 14.13 -11.01
C ILE A 708 -2.43 13.71 -11.44
N PHE A 709 -2.18 13.52 -12.73
CA PHE A 709 -0.87 13.20 -13.28
C PHE A 709 0.17 14.28 -12.96
N VAL A 710 -0.16 15.54 -13.21
CA VAL A 710 0.74 16.68 -12.94
C VAL A 710 0.99 16.85 -11.44
N LEU A 711 -0.05 16.71 -10.62
CA LEU A 711 0.10 16.78 -9.17
C LEU A 711 0.87 15.58 -8.61
N GLY A 712 0.88 14.44 -9.30
CA GLY A 712 1.67 13.27 -8.96
C GLY A 712 3.19 13.52 -8.96
N TRP A 713 3.66 14.49 -9.71
CA TRP A 713 5.09 14.80 -9.76
C TRP A 713 5.64 15.35 -8.43
N PRO A 714 5.03 16.36 -7.81
CA PRO A 714 5.50 16.88 -6.53
C PRO A 714 4.90 16.20 -5.30
N LEU A 715 3.79 15.48 -5.46
CA LEU A 715 3.07 14.84 -4.37
C LEU A 715 3.14 13.32 -4.49
N GLU A 716 3.25 12.64 -3.38
CA GLU A 716 3.05 11.19 -3.33
C GLU A 716 1.57 10.83 -3.50
N TRP A 717 1.29 9.53 -3.73
CA TRP A 717 -0.08 9.04 -3.92
C TRP A 717 -1.01 9.32 -2.75
N VAL A 718 -0.51 9.27 -1.51
CA VAL A 718 -1.35 9.39 -0.29
C VAL A 718 -2.06 10.74 -0.22
N PRO A 719 -1.37 11.90 -0.34
CA PRO A 719 -2.04 13.20 -0.37
C PRO A 719 -3.02 13.34 -1.53
N ILE A 720 -2.70 12.77 -2.69
CA ILE A 720 -3.57 12.87 -3.85
C ILE A 720 -4.87 12.11 -3.62
N VAL A 721 -4.78 10.85 -3.18
CA VAL A 721 -5.96 10.03 -2.90
C VAL A 721 -6.83 10.64 -1.80
N LEU A 722 -6.21 11.19 -0.77
CA LEU A 722 -6.93 11.67 0.41
C LEU A 722 -7.42 13.11 0.32
N ILE A 723 -6.86 13.92 -0.58
CA ILE A 723 -7.20 15.34 -0.69
C ILE A 723 -7.72 15.67 -2.08
N VAL A 724 -6.93 15.38 -3.11
CA VAL A 724 -7.26 15.79 -4.48
C VAL A 724 -8.44 15.01 -5.01
N VAL A 725 -8.48 13.71 -4.77
CA VAL A 725 -9.59 12.85 -5.21
C VAL A 725 -10.92 13.27 -4.58
N PRO A 726 -11.06 13.44 -3.25
CA PRO A 726 -12.33 13.94 -2.66
C PRO A 726 -12.76 15.29 -3.18
N VAL A 727 -11.82 16.18 -3.47
CA VAL A 727 -12.09 17.51 -4.05
C VAL A 727 -12.73 17.40 -5.44
N LEU A 728 -12.23 16.45 -6.26
CA LEU A 728 -12.67 16.25 -7.63
C LEU A 728 -13.85 15.27 -7.75
N LEU A 729 -14.10 14.48 -6.70
CA LEU A 729 -15.11 13.43 -6.66
C LEU A 729 -16.53 13.96 -7.03
N PRO A 730 -17.03 15.08 -6.49
CA PRO A 730 -18.33 15.60 -6.87
C PRO A 730 -18.46 15.93 -8.36
N THR A 731 -17.37 16.39 -8.99
CA THR A 731 -17.33 16.62 -10.44
C THR A 731 -17.45 15.32 -11.20
N VAL A 732 -16.69 14.28 -10.81
CA VAL A 732 -16.72 12.98 -11.48
C VAL A 732 -18.07 12.30 -11.32
N VAL A 733 -18.67 12.38 -10.13
CA VAL A 733 -20.02 11.85 -9.84
C VAL A 733 -21.10 12.51 -10.71
N ALA A 734 -20.90 13.79 -11.09
CA ALA A 734 -21.84 14.53 -11.92
C ALA A 734 -21.67 14.26 -13.43
N LEU A 735 -20.63 13.53 -13.85
CA LEU A 735 -20.43 13.18 -15.25
C LEU A 735 -21.41 12.08 -15.67
N ASP A 736 -22.12 12.31 -16.76
CA ASP A 736 -22.97 11.31 -17.42
C ASP A 736 -22.14 10.57 -18.48
N ILE A 737 -21.52 9.46 -18.10
CA ILE A 737 -20.76 8.61 -19.02
C ILE A 737 -21.65 7.46 -19.46
N HIS A 738 -21.99 7.45 -20.75
CA HIS A 738 -22.91 6.49 -21.35
C HIS A 738 -22.51 5.04 -21.06
N GLY A 739 -23.45 4.27 -20.53
CA GLY A 739 -23.32 2.83 -20.23
C GLY A 739 -22.73 2.50 -18.88
N LEU A 740 -22.43 3.51 -18.02
CA LEU A 740 -21.96 3.30 -16.66
C LEU A 740 -22.97 3.86 -15.65
N ASN A 741 -23.34 3.06 -14.66
CA ASN A 741 -24.03 3.56 -13.49
C ASN A 741 -23.04 4.32 -12.58
N ARG A 742 -23.58 5.06 -11.61
CA ARG A 742 -22.74 5.88 -10.69
C ARG A 742 -21.71 5.03 -9.92
N TYR A 743 -22.09 3.84 -9.50
CA TYR A 743 -21.21 2.97 -8.72
C TYR A 743 -20.06 2.44 -9.59
N ASP A 744 -20.36 1.93 -10.78
CA ASP A 744 -19.36 1.44 -11.74
C ASP A 744 -18.41 2.55 -12.18
N LEU A 745 -18.95 3.78 -12.36
CA LEU A 745 -18.13 4.96 -12.65
C LEU A 745 -17.10 5.21 -11.53
N MET A 746 -17.50 5.09 -10.26
CA MET A 746 -16.58 5.30 -9.14
C MET A 746 -15.52 4.20 -9.03
N VAL A 747 -15.89 2.94 -9.24
CA VAL A 747 -14.93 1.83 -9.28
C VAL A 747 -13.93 2.01 -10.42
N TRP A 748 -14.41 2.32 -11.61
CA TRP A 748 -13.55 2.57 -12.78
C TRP A 748 -12.64 3.79 -12.57
N PHE A 749 -13.17 4.90 -12.06
CA PHE A 749 -12.40 6.09 -11.72
C PHE A 749 -11.32 5.78 -10.68
N GLY A 750 -11.63 5.04 -9.63
CA GLY A 750 -10.66 4.62 -8.61
C GLY A 750 -9.48 3.86 -9.21
N ILE A 751 -9.75 2.94 -10.12
CA ILE A 751 -8.68 2.18 -10.79
C ILE A 751 -7.88 3.06 -11.77
N LEU A 752 -8.54 3.97 -12.49
CA LEU A 752 -7.83 4.96 -13.31
C LEU A 752 -6.88 5.80 -12.48
N VAL A 753 -7.34 6.30 -11.33
CA VAL A 753 -6.50 7.06 -10.38
C VAL A 753 -5.35 6.20 -9.89
N ALA A 754 -5.61 4.95 -9.52
CA ALA A 754 -4.59 4.02 -9.02
C ALA A 754 -3.48 3.79 -10.06
N VAL A 755 -3.84 3.55 -11.31
CA VAL A 755 -2.87 3.37 -12.41
C VAL A 755 -2.13 4.67 -12.71
N ASN A 756 -2.84 5.80 -12.69
CA ASN A 756 -2.24 7.10 -12.93
C ASN A 756 -1.19 7.46 -11.86
N LEU A 757 -1.48 7.19 -10.60
CA LEU A 757 -0.58 7.50 -9.48
C LEU A 757 0.70 6.64 -9.46
N GLN A 758 0.72 5.50 -10.13
CA GLN A 758 1.97 4.75 -10.33
C GLN A 758 2.99 5.56 -11.12
N THR A 759 2.55 6.43 -12.05
CA THR A 759 3.45 7.28 -12.83
C THR A 759 4.22 8.27 -11.95
N ALA A 760 3.65 8.66 -10.81
CA ALA A 760 4.29 9.56 -9.85
C ALA A 760 5.62 8.99 -9.29
N TRP A 761 5.69 7.66 -9.15
CA TRP A 761 6.89 6.97 -8.70
C TRP A 761 7.98 6.84 -9.77
N LEU A 762 7.58 6.94 -11.04
CA LEU A 762 8.45 6.77 -12.20
C LEU A 762 8.85 8.09 -12.85
N SER A 763 8.22 9.22 -12.49
CA SER A 763 8.45 10.51 -13.15
C SER A 763 9.46 11.37 -12.42
N PRO A 764 10.51 11.87 -13.11
CA PRO A 764 11.36 12.93 -12.59
C PRO A 764 10.51 14.20 -12.33
N PRO A 765 10.86 15.07 -11.39
CA PRO A 765 12.14 15.14 -10.64
C PRO A 765 12.11 14.39 -9.31
N VAL A 766 10.95 14.01 -8.79
CA VAL A 766 10.86 13.40 -7.45
C VAL A 766 11.13 11.91 -7.49
N ALA A 767 10.55 11.18 -8.44
CA ALA A 767 10.79 9.75 -8.75
C ALA A 767 11.41 8.93 -7.61
N LEU A 768 10.70 8.80 -6.48
CA LEU A 768 11.25 8.19 -5.26
C LEU A 768 11.83 6.80 -5.48
N SER A 769 11.27 6.03 -6.43
CA SER A 769 11.79 4.72 -6.79
C SER A 769 13.22 4.76 -7.33
N ALA A 770 13.65 5.88 -7.97
CA ALA A 770 15.04 6.04 -8.41
C ALA A 770 15.99 6.13 -7.22
N TYR A 771 15.61 6.87 -6.19
CA TYR A 771 16.43 7.02 -4.98
C TYR A 771 16.51 5.73 -4.16
N PHE A 772 15.40 4.99 -4.07
CA PHE A 772 15.41 3.67 -3.44
C PHE A 772 16.34 2.71 -4.17
N LEU A 773 16.27 2.69 -5.50
CA LEU A 773 17.14 1.84 -6.31
C LEU A 773 18.61 2.28 -6.23
N LYS A 774 18.90 3.56 -6.39
CA LYS A 774 20.28 4.12 -6.26
C LYS A 774 20.86 3.81 -4.89
N GLY A 775 20.04 3.83 -3.84
CA GLY A 775 20.45 3.49 -2.49
C GLY A 775 21.00 2.08 -2.31
N VAL A 776 20.59 1.12 -3.14
CA VAL A 776 20.98 -0.30 -3.06
C VAL A 776 21.87 -0.76 -4.22
N VAL A 777 21.88 -0.03 -5.32
CA VAL A 777 22.77 -0.25 -6.47
C VAL A 777 23.54 1.03 -6.75
N PRO A 778 24.53 1.39 -5.93
CA PRO A 778 25.24 2.67 -6.01
C PRO A 778 26.06 2.84 -7.29
N ASP A 779 26.42 1.73 -7.96
CA ASP A 779 27.22 1.73 -9.19
C ASP A 779 26.45 2.24 -10.42
N TRP A 780 25.11 2.27 -10.36
CA TRP A 780 24.30 2.73 -11.49
C TRP A 780 24.12 4.24 -11.47
N ASP A 781 24.37 4.91 -12.60
CA ASP A 781 24.15 6.33 -12.73
C ASP A 781 22.67 6.68 -12.61
N LEU A 782 22.36 7.73 -11.83
CA LEU A 782 21.00 8.20 -11.63
C LEU A 782 20.33 8.60 -12.96
N LYS A 783 21.10 9.13 -13.91
CA LYS A 783 20.64 9.46 -15.26
C LYS A 783 20.13 8.21 -16.00
N ASP A 784 20.86 7.09 -15.91
CA ASP A 784 20.45 5.84 -16.56
C ASP A 784 19.23 5.24 -15.90
N ILE A 785 19.13 5.35 -14.57
CA ILE A 785 17.94 4.96 -13.82
C ILE A 785 16.71 5.74 -14.31
N TYR A 786 16.80 7.07 -14.38
CA TYR A 786 15.70 7.91 -14.88
C TYR A 786 15.33 7.60 -16.34
N LEU A 787 16.30 7.40 -17.22
CA LEU A 787 16.01 7.05 -18.61
C LEU A 787 15.30 5.70 -18.73
N GLY A 788 15.67 4.74 -17.89
CA GLY A 788 14.95 3.46 -17.79
C GLY A 788 13.52 3.63 -17.32
N MET A 789 13.31 4.36 -16.24
CA MET A 789 11.99 4.63 -15.67
C MET A 789 11.05 5.32 -16.66
N MET A 790 11.55 6.31 -17.41
CA MET A 790 10.76 7.02 -18.43
C MET A 790 10.22 6.08 -19.52
N GLN A 791 10.99 5.06 -19.92
CA GLN A 791 10.54 4.07 -20.90
C GLN A 791 9.33 3.29 -20.37
N PHE A 792 9.38 2.84 -19.11
CA PHE A 792 8.27 2.11 -18.48
C PHE A 792 7.07 3.01 -18.15
N MET A 793 7.30 4.26 -17.81
CA MET A 793 6.23 5.24 -17.63
C MET A 793 5.41 5.42 -18.91
N LEU A 794 6.05 5.46 -20.09
CA LEU A 794 5.32 5.51 -21.37
C LEU A 794 4.46 4.28 -21.61
N ILE A 795 4.96 3.08 -21.25
CA ILE A 795 4.19 1.84 -21.34
C ILE A 795 3.00 1.87 -20.38
N GLN A 796 3.21 2.40 -19.20
CA GLN A 796 2.15 2.58 -18.22
C GLN A 796 1.05 3.54 -18.71
N LEU A 797 1.42 4.64 -19.38
CA LEU A 797 0.46 5.54 -20.03
C LEU A 797 -0.32 4.83 -21.13
N ILE A 798 0.29 3.91 -21.87
CA ILE A 798 -0.44 3.05 -22.81
C ILE A 798 -1.46 2.18 -22.08
N GLY A 799 -1.05 1.53 -20.99
CA GLY A 799 -1.96 0.75 -20.15
C GLY A 799 -3.11 1.60 -19.59
N LEU A 800 -2.81 2.79 -19.08
CA LEU A 800 -3.82 3.74 -18.60
C LEU A 800 -4.80 4.14 -19.71
N THR A 801 -4.30 4.41 -20.91
CA THR A 801 -5.12 4.75 -22.08
C THR A 801 -6.05 3.59 -22.46
N LEU A 802 -5.56 2.34 -22.44
CA LEU A 802 -6.40 1.17 -22.70
C LEU A 802 -7.52 1.02 -21.66
N ILE A 803 -7.20 1.22 -20.39
CA ILE A 803 -8.18 1.15 -19.30
C ILE A 803 -9.20 2.29 -19.41
N PHE A 804 -8.77 3.48 -19.83
CA PHE A 804 -9.65 4.62 -20.07
C PHE A 804 -10.63 4.39 -21.23
N ILE A 805 -10.15 3.82 -22.35
CA ILE A 805 -10.97 3.55 -23.53
C ILE A 805 -11.91 2.35 -23.29
N PHE A 806 -11.46 1.36 -22.54
CA PHE A 806 -12.18 0.11 -22.29
C PHE A 806 -12.50 -0.10 -20.81
N PRO A 807 -13.56 0.54 -20.25
CA PRO A 807 -13.94 0.37 -18.84
C PRO A 807 -14.16 -1.08 -18.42
N GLN A 808 -14.51 -1.95 -19.40
CA GLN A 808 -14.74 -3.38 -19.16
C GLN A 808 -13.48 -4.10 -18.64
N ILE A 809 -12.28 -3.59 -18.89
CA ILE A 809 -11.03 -4.13 -18.31
C ILE A 809 -11.09 -4.08 -16.78
N VAL A 810 -11.73 -3.06 -16.22
CA VAL A 810 -11.93 -2.89 -14.78
C VAL A 810 -13.21 -3.60 -14.31
N LEU A 811 -14.31 -3.38 -15.02
CA LEU A 811 -15.65 -3.74 -14.55
C LEU A 811 -16.03 -5.18 -14.84
N TRP A 812 -15.29 -5.89 -15.70
CA TRP A 812 -15.62 -7.26 -16.05
C TRP A 812 -15.64 -8.19 -14.84
N MET A 813 -14.61 -8.14 -14.00
CA MET A 813 -14.50 -9.04 -12.85
C MET A 813 -15.50 -8.70 -11.73
N PRO A 814 -15.70 -7.43 -11.33
CA PRO A 814 -16.77 -7.07 -10.40
C PRO A 814 -18.14 -7.53 -10.85
N ASN A 815 -18.47 -7.35 -12.15
CA ASN A 815 -19.81 -7.64 -12.68
C ASN A 815 -20.06 -9.14 -12.96
N GLN A 816 -19.02 -9.94 -13.25
CA GLN A 816 -19.17 -11.37 -13.55
C GLN A 816 -19.21 -12.27 -12.32
N VAL A 817 -18.46 -11.92 -11.27
CA VAL A 817 -18.33 -12.81 -10.10
C VAL A 817 -19.59 -12.76 -9.22
N PHE A 818 -20.31 -11.65 -9.23
CA PHE A 818 -21.54 -11.45 -8.46
C PHE A 818 -22.59 -10.62 -9.21
N GLY A 819 -22.64 -10.72 -10.55
CA GLY A 819 -23.62 -10.02 -11.36
C GLY A 819 -25.03 -10.26 -10.82
N GLN A 820 -25.61 -9.25 -10.17
CA GLN A 820 -27.03 -9.06 -9.96
C GLN A 820 -27.67 -8.56 -11.25
#